data_0103b777bd12ce69162b6eee63a19f60
#
_entry.id   0103b777bd12ce69162b6eee63a19f60
#
_cell.length_a   1.000
_cell.length_b   1.000
_cell.length_c   1.000
_cell.angle_alpha   90.00
_cell.angle_beta   90.00
_cell.angle_gamma   90.00
#
_symmetry.space_group_name_H-M   'P 1'
#
loop_
_entity.id
_entity.type
_entity.pdbx_description
1 polymer ?
#
loop_
_entity_poly.entity_id
_entity_poly.type
_entity_poly.pdbx_seq_one_letter_code
_entity_poly.pdbx_strand_id
1 'polypeptide(L)'
;MERDVHPELSQHSVCHQYAGDWHVRCCVLLGQNLDSSKVGALTLTMITNPQEMGRQMLAEDSGAVPPGATEPTGAQSKRWVDQAEAKAASGDRLGAIQDLEQALTVEPNSLFVLRTLGSLLMDEGKHWEAKQRFQQLLDQQPEYLEGRILSAIASLKMGRLDEFQSETEKVLAIDPQQPDALRWRARVAFDNQLYAEAGQFYVRLVDAGCADADVLTALGVCLAQGGQWNMAAETFARVQVAHGGGEVARENLGVARQRMGRRGGVDDVSALLAEADADYKSGHPSLACWAWTEVLRIRPRDDSLRRSLVSVLLEQRWTKMARPHLEELFRSNPWDPSIGTWLALVLFESGDKRGAVSALDGVFALDPGFDEARRLEADFSLREGRYEEGRWLIQRLLDRNPGDFSLLLSRGICAFHLGRWDDAVTSLEAAAVMQPENAQLKQNLSVAREQQRAAAMAQVDSHVRSELDRAGELQANGQIREALGRLEALAALRPEWSEIWDSIGSLRYLSGDALGGTRDLSHAVRLAPGLPDTQVRLAMAYRDSQRESEALAVLEQVVVEHPEHAAGWRLKGDLQLESSPEQACTSYAASLRSNSWLPDDLIRLGLASLQSGKFNEARSIFQTVLAIQPGHPTALKGIERTPVS
;
A
#
# COMPACT_ATOMS: atom_id res chain seq x y z
N MET A 1 28.29 10.52 22.87
CA MET A 1 29.27 9.96 21.93
C MET A 1 28.53 8.96 21.09
N GLU A 2 27.75 9.49 20.18
CA GLU A 2 27.01 8.76 19.17
C GLU A 2 27.94 8.62 17.96
N ARG A 3 28.10 7.42 17.47
CA ARG A 3 28.79 7.15 16.22
C ARG A 3 27.75 6.76 15.21
N ASP A 4 27.63 7.61 14.21
CA ASP A 4 26.86 7.41 13.00
C ASP A 4 27.26 6.10 12.32
N VAL A 5 26.29 5.20 12.18
CA VAL A 5 26.36 4.04 11.31
C VAL A 5 25.69 4.46 10.00
N HIS A 6 26.46 4.53 8.93
CA HIS A 6 25.98 4.86 7.58
C HIS A 6 25.05 3.75 7.04
N PRO A 7 23.86 4.09 6.60
CA PRO A 7 23.04 3.20 5.78
C PRO A 7 23.12 3.65 4.31
N GLU A 8 24.15 3.24 3.60
CA GLU A 8 24.27 3.59 2.16
C GLU A 8 23.46 2.70 1.20
N LEU A 9 22.70 1.72 1.69
CA LEU A 9 21.97 0.78 0.83
C LEU A 9 20.44 0.97 0.79
N SER A 10 19.87 1.89 1.60
CA SER A 10 18.41 2.06 1.69
C SER A 10 17.84 3.30 0.99
N GLN A 11 18.65 4.13 0.35
CA GLN A 11 18.17 5.40 -0.24
C GLN A 11 17.63 5.28 -1.67
N HIS A 12 17.79 4.15 -2.35
CA HIS A 12 17.39 4.03 -3.77
C HIS A 12 15.92 3.66 -4.00
N SER A 13 15.21 3.20 -2.99
CA SER A 13 13.77 2.89 -3.10
C SER A 13 12.85 4.12 -2.97
N VAL A 14 13.35 5.24 -2.44
CA VAL A 14 12.57 6.45 -2.12
C VAL A 14 12.43 7.42 -3.31
N CYS A 15 13.32 7.33 -4.31
CA CYS A 15 13.32 8.27 -5.44
C CYS A 15 12.11 8.20 -6.37
N HIS A 16 11.38 7.08 -6.41
CA HIS A 16 10.25 6.90 -7.33
C HIS A 16 8.95 7.60 -6.91
N GLN A 17 8.80 7.94 -5.64
CA GLN A 17 7.51 8.37 -5.10
C GLN A 17 7.23 9.88 -5.19
N TYR A 18 8.23 10.72 -5.45
CA TYR A 18 8.11 12.18 -5.34
C TYR A 18 8.25 12.98 -6.64
N ALA A 19 8.49 12.35 -7.77
CA ALA A 19 8.81 13.07 -9.02
C ALA A 19 7.61 13.76 -9.70
N GLY A 20 6.38 13.34 -9.43
CA GLY A 20 5.17 13.78 -10.17
C GLY A 20 4.56 15.12 -9.76
N ASP A 21 4.61 15.46 -8.48
CA ASP A 21 3.70 16.46 -7.88
C ASP A 21 4.14 17.94 -7.94
N TRP A 22 5.38 18.19 -8.31
CA TRP A 22 6.01 19.48 -8.09
C TRP A 22 5.81 20.53 -9.20
N HIS A 23 5.69 20.09 -10.43
CA HIS A 23 5.64 21.03 -11.56
C HIS A 23 4.43 21.99 -11.50
N VAL A 24 3.30 21.47 -11.02
CA VAL A 24 2.08 22.28 -10.85
C VAL A 24 2.20 23.27 -9.70
N ARG A 25 2.91 22.90 -8.64
CA ARG A 25 2.96 23.67 -7.39
C ARG A 25 3.94 24.84 -7.46
N CYS A 26 5.09 24.67 -8.10
CA CYS A 26 6.01 25.78 -8.33
C CYS A 26 5.46 26.79 -9.33
N CYS A 27 4.73 26.37 -10.36
CA CYS A 27 4.10 27.26 -11.33
C CYS A 27 3.01 28.13 -10.73
N VAL A 28 2.26 27.61 -9.75
CA VAL A 28 1.23 28.37 -9.02
C VAL A 28 1.86 29.46 -8.14
N LEU A 29 3.04 29.19 -7.54
CA LEU A 29 3.76 30.15 -6.71
C LEU A 29 4.41 31.28 -7.51
N LEU A 30 4.73 31.07 -8.78
CA LEU A 30 5.49 32.03 -9.59
C LEU A 30 4.60 32.93 -10.46
N GLY A 31 3.27 32.79 -10.40
CA GLY A 31 2.33 33.66 -11.15
C GLY A 31 2.47 33.59 -12.67
N GLN A 32 3.19 32.59 -13.20
CA GLN A 32 3.36 32.44 -14.64
C GLN A 32 2.29 31.55 -15.24
N ASN A 33 1.56 32.07 -16.24
CA ASN A 33 0.67 31.30 -17.11
C ASN A 33 1.50 30.29 -17.92
N LEU A 34 1.69 29.09 -17.40
CA LEU A 34 2.23 27.98 -18.16
C LEU A 34 1.11 27.30 -18.95
N ASP A 35 1.42 27.02 -20.20
CA ASP A 35 0.55 26.31 -21.13
C ASP A 35 -0.09 25.09 -20.46
N SER A 36 -1.42 25.14 -20.28
CA SER A 36 -2.23 24.17 -19.57
C SER A 36 -2.09 22.73 -20.10
N SER A 37 -1.55 22.55 -21.31
CA SER A 37 -1.33 21.23 -21.91
C SER A 37 -0.18 20.41 -21.29
N LYS A 38 0.76 21.06 -20.57
CA LYS A 38 1.90 20.40 -19.90
C LYS A 38 1.68 20.14 -18.42
N VAL A 39 0.63 20.70 -17.85
CA VAL A 39 0.32 20.65 -16.41
C VAL A 39 -0.40 19.34 -16.00
N GLY A 40 -1.11 18.70 -16.95
CA GLY A 40 -2.01 17.59 -16.66
C GLY A 40 -1.37 16.25 -16.29
N ALA A 41 -0.09 16.03 -16.58
CA ALA A 41 0.51 14.68 -16.46
C ALA A 41 1.19 14.38 -15.11
N LEU A 42 1.34 15.36 -14.23
CA LEU A 42 2.29 15.25 -13.10
C LEU A 42 1.68 15.29 -11.69
N THR A 43 0.39 15.59 -11.55
CA THR A 43 -0.18 15.92 -10.22
C THR A 43 -0.91 14.78 -9.52
N LEU A 44 -1.08 13.62 -10.14
CA LEU A 44 -2.14 12.68 -9.77
C LEU A 44 -1.69 11.29 -9.32
N THR A 45 -0.41 11.07 -9.11
CA THR A 45 0.12 9.79 -8.60
C THR A 45 -0.21 9.50 -7.12
N MET A 46 -1.02 10.33 -6.46
CA MET A 46 -1.32 10.16 -5.03
C MET A 46 -2.54 9.28 -4.71
N ILE A 47 -3.35 8.88 -5.68
CA ILE A 47 -4.41 7.91 -5.43
C ILE A 47 -4.01 6.58 -6.09
N THR A 48 -3.03 5.93 -5.51
CA THR A 48 -2.77 4.51 -5.75
C THR A 48 -3.69 3.69 -4.84
N ASN A 49 -4.07 2.52 -5.32
CA ASN A 49 -4.94 1.53 -4.72
C ASN A 49 -4.93 1.55 -3.17
N PRO A 50 -6.09 1.67 -2.49
CA PRO A 50 -6.19 1.66 -1.02
C PRO A 50 -5.57 0.43 -0.35
N GLN A 51 -5.49 -0.69 -1.07
CA GLN A 51 -4.82 -1.90 -0.59
C GLN A 51 -3.29 -1.81 -0.63
N GLU A 52 -2.72 -0.98 -1.50
CA GLU A 52 -1.28 -0.71 -1.52
C GLU A 52 -0.87 0.34 -0.49
N MET A 53 -1.71 1.36 -0.22
CA MET A 53 -1.45 2.32 0.86
C MET A 53 -1.39 1.65 2.24
N GLY A 54 -2.26 0.67 2.52
CA GLY A 54 -2.21 -0.11 3.77
C GLY A 54 -0.94 -0.96 3.91
N ARG A 55 -0.32 -1.36 2.81
CA ARG A 55 0.95 -2.11 2.80
C ARG A 55 2.17 -1.19 2.87
N GLN A 56 2.09 0.02 2.33
CA GLN A 56 3.18 1.00 2.37
C GLN A 56 3.34 1.65 3.74
N MET A 57 2.25 1.91 4.48
CA MET A 57 2.32 2.43 5.86
C MET A 57 2.92 1.41 6.86
N LEU A 58 2.92 0.12 6.53
CA LEU A 58 3.56 -0.92 7.35
C LEU A 58 5.01 -1.22 6.93
N ALA A 59 5.51 -0.62 5.84
CA ALA A 59 6.85 -0.85 5.30
C ALA A 59 7.85 0.26 5.65
N GLU A 60 7.41 1.39 6.22
CA GLU A 60 8.30 2.51 6.55
C GLU A 60 9.15 2.30 7.81
N ASP A 61 8.94 1.22 8.57
CA ASP A 61 9.67 0.93 9.82
C ASP A 61 10.62 -0.29 9.76
N SER A 62 10.78 -0.90 8.60
CA SER A 62 11.79 -1.96 8.42
C SER A 62 12.46 -1.80 7.06
N GLY A 63 13.78 -1.68 7.05
CA GLY A 63 14.59 -1.60 5.83
C GLY A 63 14.09 -2.60 4.79
N ALA A 64 13.85 -2.11 3.58
CA ALA A 64 13.10 -2.78 2.52
C ALA A 64 13.52 -4.25 2.30
N VAL A 65 12.77 -5.14 2.89
CA VAL A 65 12.81 -6.56 2.56
C VAL A 65 11.94 -6.73 1.31
N PRO A 66 12.45 -7.32 0.23
CA PRO A 66 11.71 -7.49 -1.00
C PRO A 66 10.42 -8.29 -0.76
N PRO A 67 9.35 -8.06 -1.52
CA PRO A 67 8.11 -8.81 -1.38
C PRO A 67 8.37 -10.31 -1.62
N GLY A 68 8.22 -11.10 -0.56
CA GLY A 68 8.42 -12.55 -0.58
C GLY A 68 9.65 -13.08 0.15
N ALA A 69 10.62 -12.24 0.53
CA ALA A 69 11.70 -12.65 1.42
C ALA A 69 11.25 -12.45 2.88
N THR A 70 10.53 -13.41 3.42
CA THR A 70 10.22 -13.45 4.85
C THR A 70 11.50 -13.73 5.64
N GLU A 71 11.69 -13.04 6.78
CA GLU A 71 12.69 -13.41 7.76
C GLU A 71 12.58 -14.93 8.07
N PRO A 72 13.70 -15.58 8.43
CA PRO A 72 13.67 -17.01 8.77
C PRO A 72 12.63 -17.29 9.83
N THR A 73 11.74 -18.24 9.53
CA THR A 73 10.60 -18.60 10.40
C THR A 73 10.98 -19.52 11.55
N GLY A 74 12.10 -20.21 11.44
CA GLY A 74 12.64 -21.10 12.46
C GLY A 74 13.43 -20.35 13.54
N ALA A 75 13.09 -20.51 14.80
CA ALA A 75 13.80 -19.84 15.91
C ALA A 75 15.33 -20.10 15.90
N GLN A 76 15.76 -21.24 15.38
CA GLN A 76 17.17 -21.60 15.28
C GLN A 76 17.85 -20.88 14.08
N SER A 77 17.20 -20.79 12.94
CA SER A 77 17.70 -20.07 11.76
C SER A 77 17.79 -18.58 12.05
N LYS A 78 16.77 -18.00 12.67
CA LYS A 78 16.76 -16.59 13.08
C LYS A 78 17.92 -16.26 14.01
N ARG A 79 18.22 -17.13 14.99
CA ARG A 79 19.37 -16.93 15.88
C ARG A 79 20.71 -16.85 15.15
N TRP A 80 20.90 -17.68 14.11
CA TRP A 80 22.13 -17.64 13.30
C TRP A 80 22.20 -16.36 12.46
N VAL A 81 21.07 -15.89 11.94
CA VAL A 81 21.00 -14.62 11.20
C VAL A 81 21.32 -13.43 12.12
N ASP A 82 20.72 -13.35 13.30
CA ASP A 82 21.00 -12.30 14.28
C ASP A 82 22.49 -12.27 14.69
N GLN A 83 23.12 -13.44 14.83
CA GLN A 83 24.56 -13.54 15.11
C GLN A 83 25.40 -13.09 13.92
N ALA A 84 25.03 -13.45 12.72
CA ALA A 84 25.72 -13.04 11.49
C ALA A 84 25.65 -11.53 11.30
N GLU A 85 24.51 -10.90 11.52
CA GLU A 85 24.35 -9.44 11.46
C GLU A 85 25.23 -8.72 12.48
N ALA A 86 25.24 -9.23 13.73
CA ALA A 86 26.10 -8.66 14.77
C ALA A 86 27.60 -8.77 14.42
N LYS A 87 28.04 -9.89 13.84
CA LYS A 87 29.42 -10.10 13.38
C LYS A 87 29.74 -9.20 12.18
N ALA A 88 28.86 -9.12 11.21
CA ALA A 88 29.02 -8.23 10.06
C ALA A 88 29.16 -6.77 10.50
N ALA A 89 28.31 -6.32 11.43
CA ALA A 89 28.39 -4.98 12.01
C ALA A 89 29.69 -4.71 12.77
N SER A 90 30.30 -5.75 13.38
CA SER A 90 31.61 -5.63 14.04
C SER A 90 32.80 -5.77 13.08
N GLY A 91 32.56 -6.03 11.79
CA GLY A 91 33.58 -6.22 10.76
C GLY A 91 34.08 -7.67 10.61
N ASP A 92 33.58 -8.62 11.41
CA ASP A 92 33.88 -10.06 11.28
C ASP A 92 33.02 -10.70 10.17
N ARG A 93 33.36 -10.40 8.91
CA ARG A 93 32.63 -10.90 7.75
C ARG A 93 32.74 -12.41 7.57
N LEU A 94 33.92 -12.98 7.89
CA LEU A 94 34.12 -14.43 7.77
C LEU A 94 33.26 -15.20 8.78
N GLY A 95 33.19 -14.69 10.03
CA GLY A 95 32.31 -15.25 11.05
C GLY A 95 30.83 -15.11 10.70
N ALA A 96 30.43 -13.98 10.07
CA ALA A 96 29.06 -13.78 9.59
C ALA A 96 28.70 -14.77 8.45
N ILE A 97 29.61 -15.01 7.50
CA ILE A 97 29.43 -16.00 6.43
C ILE A 97 29.19 -17.40 7.02
N GLN A 98 30.00 -17.80 8.02
CA GLN A 98 29.86 -19.10 8.67
C GLN A 98 28.48 -19.25 9.36
N ASP A 99 28.02 -18.23 10.05
CA ASP A 99 26.72 -18.25 10.73
C ASP A 99 25.57 -18.33 9.73
N LEU A 100 25.65 -17.61 8.59
CA LEU A 100 24.66 -17.71 7.52
C LEU A 100 24.67 -19.07 6.82
N GLU A 101 25.83 -19.69 6.67
CA GLU A 101 25.92 -21.08 6.19
C GLU A 101 25.23 -22.06 7.16
N GLN A 102 25.36 -21.85 8.49
CA GLN A 102 24.61 -22.62 9.47
C GLN A 102 23.10 -22.35 9.38
N ALA A 103 22.68 -21.10 9.16
CA ALA A 103 21.29 -20.78 8.92
C ALA A 103 20.72 -21.54 7.71
N LEU A 104 21.49 -21.66 6.60
CA LEU A 104 21.09 -22.41 5.41
C LEU A 104 21.04 -23.93 5.65
N THR A 105 21.77 -24.48 6.61
CA THR A 105 21.63 -25.91 6.97
C THR A 105 20.27 -26.20 7.62
N VAL A 106 19.71 -25.21 8.31
CA VAL A 106 18.38 -25.27 8.96
C VAL A 106 17.27 -24.95 7.97
N GLU A 107 17.45 -23.89 7.17
CA GLU A 107 16.49 -23.42 6.16
C GLU A 107 17.18 -23.26 4.79
N PRO A 108 17.36 -24.35 4.03
CA PRO A 108 18.10 -24.33 2.76
C PRO A 108 17.52 -23.41 1.69
N ASN A 109 16.23 -23.08 1.79
CA ASN A 109 15.48 -22.29 0.81
C ASN A 109 15.14 -20.87 1.30
N SER A 110 15.79 -20.37 2.34
CA SER A 110 15.57 -19.01 2.83
C SER A 110 16.15 -18.00 1.83
N LEU A 111 15.27 -17.29 1.12
CA LEU A 111 15.66 -16.27 0.14
C LEU A 111 16.47 -15.14 0.80
N PHE A 112 16.09 -14.74 2.00
CA PHE A 112 16.79 -13.75 2.79
C PHE A 112 18.23 -14.15 3.07
N VAL A 113 18.43 -15.38 3.55
CA VAL A 113 19.76 -15.90 3.90
C VAL A 113 20.63 -16.07 2.65
N LEU A 114 20.06 -16.61 1.56
CA LEU A 114 20.77 -16.77 0.29
C LEU A 114 21.25 -15.43 -0.28
N ARG A 115 20.40 -14.39 -0.24
CA ARG A 115 20.74 -13.04 -0.68
C ARG A 115 21.84 -12.45 0.18
N THR A 116 21.67 -12.45 1.51
CA THR A 116 22.61 -11.84 2.45
C THR A 116 23.97 -12.54 2.40
N LEU A 117 23.99 -13.87 2.38
CA LEU A 117 25.22 -14.65 2.22
C LEU A 117 25.91 -14.35 0.88
N GLY A 118 25.14 -14.31 -0.22
CA GLY A 118 25.67 -13.97 -1.53
C GLY A 118 26.33 -12.58 -1.54
N SER A 119 25.70 -11.58 -0.90
CA SER A 119 26.26 -10.21 -0.79
C SER A 119 27.55 -10.18 0.03
N LEU A 120 27.60 -10.85 1.19
CA LEU A 120 28.83 -10.95 1.99
C LEU A 120 29.97 -11.67 1.27
N LEU A 121 29.65 -12.71 0.50
CA LEU A 121 30.63 -13.41 -0.35
C LEU A 121 31.16 -12.50 -1.46
N MET A 122 30.32 -11.62 -2.02
CA MET A 122 30.77 -10.59 -2.98
C MET A 122 31.78 -9.64 -2.35
N ASP A 123 31.50 -9.16 -1.14
CA ASP A 123 32.36 -8.25 -0.39
C ASP A 123 33.71 -8.90 -0.02
N GLU A 124 33.74 -10.19 0.23
CA GLU A 124 34.96 -10.97 0.48
C GLU A 124 35.70 -11.41 -0.81
N GLY A 125 35.21 -10.98 -1.99
CA GLY A 125 35.81 -11.34 -3.28
C GLY A 125 35.55 -12.77 -3.75
N LYS A 126 34.70 -13.55 -3.05
CA LYS A 126 34.33 -14.92 -3.39
C LYS A 126 33.21 -14.95 -4.43
N HIS A 127 33.47 -14.32 -5.57
CA HIS A 127 32.44 -14.02 -6.59
C HIS A 127 31.78 -15.27 -7.16
N TRP A 128 32.50 -16.39 -7.29
CA TRP A 128 31.95 -17.64 -7.81
C TRP A 128 30.95 -18.27 -6.82
N GLU A 129 31.28 -18.28 -5.53
CA GLU A 129 30.42 -18.79 -4.46
C GLU A 129 29.17 -17.90 -4.33
N ALA A 130 29.35 -16.59 -4.38
CA ALA A 130 28.25 -15.64 -4.37
C ALA A 130 27.28 -15.90 -5.52
N LYS A 131 27.80 -16.09 -6.74
CA LYS A 131 26.97 -16.39 -7.92
C LYS A 131 26.16 -17.66 -7.72
N GLN A 132 26.73 -18.70 -7.11
CA GLN A 132 25.99 -19.92 -6.82
C GLN A 132 24.82 -19.68 -5.86
N ARG A 133 25.00 -18.85 -4.82
CA ARG A 133 23.92 -18.49 -3.90
C ARG A 133 22.81 -17.69 -4.58
N PHE A 134 23.17 -16.73 -5.44
CA PHE A 134 22.21 -15.99 -6.24
C PHE A 134 21.48 -16.89 -7.26
N GLN A 135 22.17 -17.90 -7.83
CA GLN A 135 21.51 -18.86 -8.70
C GLN A 135 20.50 -19.73 -7.94
N GLN A 136 20.84 -20.22 -6.73
CA GLN A 136 19.92 -20.95 -5.86
C GLN A 136 18.67 -20.12 -5.53
N LEU A 137 18.86 -18.82 -5.31
CA LEU A 137 17.77 -17.88 -5.08
C LEU A 137 16.88 -17.74 -6.32
N LEU A 138 17.48 -17.60 -7.50
CA LEU A 138 16.76 -17.46 -8.77
C LEU A 138 16.07 -18.76 -9.22
N ASP A 139 16.57 -19.92 -8.83
CA ASP A 139 15.92 -21.21 -9.06
C ASP A 139 14.58 -21.31 -8.33
N GLN A 140 14.45 -20.59 -7.19
CA GLN A 140 13.21 -20.51 -6.41
C GLN A 140 12.30 -19.38 -6.88
N GLN A 141 12.89 -18.22 -7.22
CA GLN A 141 12.18 -17.04 -7.71
C GLN A 141 12.81 -16.50 -9.00
N PRO A 142 12.46 -17.05 -10.16
CA PRO A 142 13.02 -16.63 -11.44
C PRO A 142 12.75 -15.17 -11.82
N GLU A 143 11.68 -14.59 -11.29
CA GLU A 143 11.25 -13.20 -11.55
C GLU A 143 11.90 -12.17 -10.60
N TYR A 144 12.79 -12.60 -9.70
CA TYR A 144 13.41 -11.70 -8.72
C TYR A 144 14.53 -10.88 -9.37
N LEU A 145 14.21 -9.64 -9.76
CA LEU A 145 15.09 -8.77 -10.53
C LEU A 145 16.40 -8.43 -9.80
N GLU A 146 16.32 -8.10 -8.49
CA GLU A 146 17.52 -7.79 -7.68
C GLU A 146 18.50 -8.98 -7.63
N GLY A 147 18.00 -10.19 -7.39
CA GLY A 147 18.82 -11.41 -7.38
C GLY A 147 19.49 -11.63 -8.75
N ARG A 148 18.82 -11.33 -9.84
CA ARG A 148 19.37 -11.41 -11.20
C ARG A 148 20.47 -10.37 -11.42
N ILE A 149 20.29 -9.14 -10.93
CA ILE A 149 21.31 -8.09 -10.99
C ILE A 149 22.54 -8.50 -10.18
N LEU A 150 22.36 -9.00 -8.95
CA LEU A 150 23.46 -9.44 -8.10
C LEU A 150 24.24 -10.62 -8.75
N SER A 151 23.55 -11.56 -9.36
CA SER A 151 24.17 -12.63 -10.14
C SER A 151 24.97 -12.10 -11.34
N ALA A 152 24.43 -11.10 -12.06
CA ALA A 152 25.10 -10.44 -13.16
C ALA A 152 26.37 -9.73 -12.69
N ILE A 153 26.32 -8.98 -11.59
CA ILE A 153 27.47 -8.30 -10.99
C ILE A 153 28.54 -9.31 -10.58
N ALA A 154 28.18 -10.45 -10.02
CA ALA A 154 29.11 -11.53 -9.71
C ALA A 154 29.80 -12.05 -10.97
N SER A 155 29.08 -12.23 -12.07
CA SER A 155 29.65 -12.62 -13.37
C SER A 155 30.61 -11.56 -13.91
N LEU A 156 30.27 -10.27 -13.79
CA LEU A 156 31.14 -9.16 -14.17
C LEU A 156 32.46 -9.16 -13.39
N LYS A 157 32.39 -9.36 -12.06
CA LYS A 157 33.57 -9.43 -11.19
C LYS A 157 34.47 -10.65 -11.49
N MET A 158 33.91 -11.70 -12.10
CA MET A 158 34.67 -12.85 -12.62
C MET A 158 35.21 -12.63 -14.05
N GLY A 159 35.00 -11.47 -14.67
CA GLY A 159 35.39 -11.17 -16.04
C GLY A 159 34.48 -11.75 -17.12
N ARG A 160 33.30 -12.26 -16.76
CA ARG A 160 32.34 -12.87 -17.68
C ARG A 160 31.35 -11.83 -18.21
N LEU A 161 31.83 -10.98 -19.12
CA LEU A 161 31.08 -9.83 -19.61
C LEU A 161 29.80 -10.24 -20.36
N ASP A 162 29.85 -11.30 -21.16
CA ASP A 162 28.70 -11.78 -21.96
C ASP A 162 27.54 -12.21 -21.04
N GLU A 163 27.85 -12.91 -19.94
CA GLU A 163 26.85 -13.34 -18.97
C GLU A 163 26.23 -12.13 -18.25
N PHE A 164 27.06 -11.14 -17.85
CA PHE A 164 26.59 -9.91 -17.28
C PHE A 164 25.63 -9.17 -18.21
N GLN A 165 26.01 -9.04 -19.48
CA GLN A 165 25.17 -8.36 -20.48
C GLN A 165 23.83 -9.07 -20.66
N SER A 166 23.86 -10.40 -20.83
CA SER A 166 22.65 -11.21 -21.02
C SER A 166 21.70 -11.11 -19.82
N GLU A 167 22.21 -11.21 -18.59
CA GLU A 167 21.35 -11.15 -17.40
C GLU A 167 20.77 -9.74 -17.16
N THR A 168 21.57 -8.68 -17.36
CA THR A 168 21.07 -7.30 -17.24
C THR A 168 20.10 -6.94 -18.36
N GLU A 169 20.24 -7.51 -19.56
CA GLU A 169 19.28 -7.33 -20.65
C GLU A 169 17.91 -7.95 -20.32
N LYS A 170 17.90 -9.15 -19.72
CA LYS A 170 16.66 -9.78 -19.23
C LYS A 170 15.96 -8.91 -18.17
N VAL A 171 16.74 -8.30 -17.26
CA VAL A 171 16.20 -7.36 -16.27
C VAL A 171 15.57 -6.15 -16.96
N LEU A 172 16.28 -5.53 -17.91
CA LEU A 172 15.81 -4.35 -18.63
C LEU A 172 14.68 -4.63 -19.62
N ALA A 173 14.48 -5.89 -20.00
CA ALA A 173 13.32 -6.32 -20.78
C ALA A 173 12.04 -6.37 -19.93
N ILE A 174 12.15 -6.67 -18.63
CA ILE A 174 11.04 -6.70 -17.68
C ILE A 174 10.77 -5.28 -17.15
N ASP A 175 11.82 -4.62 -16.64
CA ASP A 175 11.77 -3.23 -16.16
C ASP A 175 12.80 -2.38 -16.92
N PRO A 176 12.36 -1.65 -17.96
CA PRO A 176 13.25 -0.81 -18.77
C PRO A 176 13.91 0.35 -18.01
N GLN A 177 13.39 0.72 -16.84
CA GLN A 177 13.90 1.82 -16.03
C GLN A 177 14.59 1.37 -14.73
N GLN A 178 14.87 0.09 -14.59
CA GLN A 178 15.50 -0.45 -13.39
C GLN A 178 16.88 0.20 -13.14
N PRO A 179 17.05 0.99 -12.05
CA PRO A 179 18.18 1.89 -11.90
C PRO A 179 19.54 1.18 -11.77
N ASP A 180 19.59 0.08 -11.03
CA ASP A 180 20.85 -0.62 -10.77
C ASP A 180 21.37 -1.32 -12.05
N ALA A 181 20.47 -1.93 -12.83
CA ALA A 181 20.85 -2.52 -14.09
C ALA A 181 21.36 -1.47 -15.09
N LEU A 182 20.69 -0.31 -15.17
CA LEU A 182 21.12 0.82 -16.00
C LEU A 182 22.47 1.37 -15.54
N ARG A 183 22.68 1.55 -14.23
CA ARG A 183 23.91 2.08 -13.65
C ARG A 183 25.12 1.18 -13.95
N TRP A 184 24.95 -0.13 -13.76
CA TRP A 184 26.03 -1.08 -14.05
C TRP A 184 26.32 -1.19 -15.54
N ARG A 185 25.30 -1.21 -16.41
CA ARG A 185 25.49 -1.19 -17.87
C ARG A 185 26.20 0.09 -18.32
N ALA A 186 25.75 1.26 -17.82
CA ALA A 186 26.39 2.53 -18.11
C ALA A 186 27.86 2.55 -17.68
N ARG A 187 28.15 2.08 -16.47
CA ARG A 187 29.52 2.04 -15.93
C ARG A 187 30.43 1.12 -16.74
N VAL A 188 29.98 -0.09 -17.07
CA VAL A 188 30.77 -1.03 -17.86
C VAL A 188 31.05 -0.47 -19.26
N ALA A 189 30.05 0.12 -19.90
CA ALA A 189 30.24 0.77 -21.21
C ALA A 189 31.21 1.95 -21.13
N PHE A 190 31.12 2.77 -20.07
CA PHE A 190 32.01 3.90 -19.82
C PHE A 190 33.48 3.46 -19.62
N ASP A 191 33.70 2.46 -18.76
CA ASP A 191 35.04 1.92 -18.47
C ASP A 191 35.68 1.30 -19.72
N ASN A 192 34.86 0.76 -20.64
CA ASN A 192 35.29 0.26 -21.96
C ASN A 192 35.36 1.36 -23.05
N GLN A 193 35.23 2.63 -22.70
CA GLN A 193 35.27 3.80 -23.60
C GLN A 193 34.17 3.80 -24.69
N LEU A 194 33.10 3.02 -24.51
CA LEU A 194 31.93 3.01 -25.37
C LEU A 194 30.98 4.17 -24.99
N TYR A 195 31.48 5.41 -25.12
CA TYR A 195 30.80 6.60 -24.59
C TYR A 195 29.42 6.84 -25.18
N ALA A 196 29.17 6.46 -26.43
CA ALA A 196 27.84 6.60 -27.03
C ALA A 196 26.81 5.66 -26.38
N GLU A 197 27.19 4.42 -26.10
CA GLU A 197 26.33 3.44 -25.41
C GLU A 197 26.17 3.84 -23.92
N ALA A 198 27.27 4.18 -23.24
CA ALA A 198 27.22 4.64 -21.86
C ALA A 198 26.29 5.84 -21.69
N GLY A 199 26.37 6.82 -22.59
CA GLY A 199 25.54 8.01 -22.61
C GLY A 199 24.05 7.68 -22.68
N GLN A 200 23.66 6.70 -23.51
CA GLN A 200 22.26 6.26 -23.59
C GLN A 200 21.73 5.69 -22.26
N PHE A 201 22.54 4.88 -21.57
CA PHE A 201 22.15 4.35 -20.26
C PHE A 201 22.12 5.42 -19.19
N TYR A 202 23.08 6.38 -19.18
CA TYR A 202 23.05 7.49 -18.24
C TYR A 202 21.87 8.43 -18.46
N VAL A 203 21.45 8.69 -19.70
CA VAL A 203 20.22 9.45 -19.98
C VAL A 203 19.01 8.75 -19.39
N ARG A 204 18.86 7.44 -19.62
CA ARG A 204 17.76 6.67 -19.02
C ARG A 204 17.78 6.68 -17.50
N LEU A 205 18.96 6.67 -16.86
CA LEU A 205 19.11 6.85 -15.41
C LEU A 205 18.61 8.21 -14.92
N VAL A 206 18.98 9.28 -15.65
CA VAL A 206 18.51 10.63 -15.33
C VAL A 206 17.01 10.75 -15.49
N ASP A 207 16.44 10.15 -16.53
CA ASP A 207 14.98 10.09 -16.79
C ASP A 207 14.25 9.27 -15.72
N ALA A 208 14.91 8.24 -15.16
CA ALA A 208 14.41 7.46 -14.01
C ALA A 208 14.56 8.19 -12.66
N GLY A 209 15.01 9.46 -12.66
CA GLY A 209 15.17 10.27 -11.44
C GLY A 209 16.52 10.10 -10.72
N CYS A 210 17.42 9.25 -11.21
CA CYS A 210 18.73 9.00 -10.63
C CYS A 210 19.80 9.95 -11.20
N ALA A 211 19.72 11.23 -10.86
CA ALA A 211 20.57 12.30 -11.37
C ALA A 211 21.60 12.77 -10.31
N ASP A 212 22.30 11.83 -9.67
CA ASP A 212 23.38 12.15 -8.74
C ASP A 212 24.61 12.76 -9.45
N ALA A 213 25.54 13.35 -8.67
CA ALA A 213 26.71 14.05 -9.21
C ALA A 213 27.60 13.17 -10.08
N ASP A 214 27.75 11.88 -9.73
CA ASP A 214 28.60 10.95 -10.46
C ASP A 214 27.97 10.57 -11.80
N VAL A 215 26.66 10.28 -11.80
CA VAL A 215 25.88 9.98 -13.02
C VAL A 215 25.91 11.17 -13.98
N LEU A 216 25.68 12.38 -13.47
CA LEU A 216 25.70 13.59 -14.31
C LEU A 216 27.12 13.89 -14.82
N THR A 217 28.16 13.70 -14.00
CA THR A 217 29.54 13.91 -14.44
C THR A 217 29.92 12.91 -15.55
N ALA A 218 29.59 11.64 -15.38
CA ALA A 218 29.84 10.61 -16.39
C ALA A 218 29.03 10.87 -17.69
N LEU A 219 27.77 11.28 -17.58
CA LEU A 219 26.95 11.68 -18.72
C LEU A 219 27.58 12.87 -19.47
N GLY A 220 28.03 13.91 -18.73
CA GLY A 220 28.71 15.07 -19.31
C GLY A 220 29.97 14.69 -20.09
N VAL A 221 30.76 13.74 -19.57
CA VAL A 221 31.92 13.19 -20.27
C VAL A 221 31.52 12.45 -21.53
N CYS A 222 30.48 11.61 -21.48
CA CYS A 222 29.97 10.90 -22.66
C CYS A 222 29.53 11.87 -23.76
N LEU A 223 28.79 12.92 -23.38
CA LEU A 223 28.33 13.97 -24.30
C LEU A 223 29.50 14.75 -24.92
N ALA A 224 30.50 15.09 -24.11
CA ALA A 224 31.71 15.77 -24.58
C ALA A 224 32.52 14.93 -25.57
N GLN A 225 32.68 13.65 -25.33
CA GLN A 225 33.31 12.69 -26.23
C GLN A 225 32.52 12.52 -27.54
N GLY A 226 31.19 12.64 -27.49
CA GLY A 226 30.30 12.70 -28.65
C GLY A 226 30.28 14.05 -29.39
N GLY A 227 31.06 15.04 -28.94
CA GLY A 227 31.12 16.37 -29.53
C GLY A 227 29.91 17.27 -29.19
N GLN A 228 29.05 16.85 -28.30
CA GLN A 228 27.83 17.58 -27.89
C GLN A 228 28.13 18.58 -26.77
N TRP A 229 28.97 19.56 -27.08
CA TRP A 229 29.59 20.46 -26.08
C TRP A 229 28.54 21.29 -25.30
N ASN A 230 27.45 21.71 -25.94
CA ASN A 230 26.38 22.48 -25.27
C ASN A 230 25.70 21.64 -24.18
N MET A 231 25.32 20.40 -24.50
CA MET A 231 24.69 19.48 -23.54
C MET A 231 25.67 19.01 -22.46
N ALA A 232 26.92 18.81 -22.82
CA ALA A 232 28.00 18.51 -21.86
C ALA A 232 28.17 19.64 -20.86
N ALA A 233 28.25 20.90 -21.33
CA ALA A 233 28.37 22.07 -20.50
C ALA A 233 27.18 22.25 -19.56
N GLU A 234 25.94 22.08 -20.08
CA GLU A 234 24.73 22.11 -19.28
C GLU A 234 24.74 21.04 -18.19
N THR A 235 25.15 19.82 -18.52
CA THR A 235 25.23 18.71 -17.56
C THR A 235 26.29 18.98 -16.47
N PHE A 236 27.47 19.46 -16.82
CA PHE A 236 28.49 19.82 -15.84
C PHE A 236 28.09 21.05 -14.99
N ALA A 237 27.40 22.03 -15.58
CA ALA A 237 26.83 23.15 -14.83
C ALA A 237 25.78 22.68 -13.83
N ARG A 238 24.95 21.70 -14.21
CA ARG A 238 23.96 21.08 -13.31
C ARG A 238 24.63 20.43 -12.08
N VAL A 239 25.77 19.75 -12.26
CA VAL A 239 26.56 19.22 -11.12
C VAL A 239 27.02 20.36 -10.21
N GLN A 240 27.51 21.46 -10.79
CA GLN A 240 27.99 22.63 -10.01
C GLN A 240 26.83 23.27 -9.21
N VAL A 241 25.68 23.42 -9.82
CA VAL A 241 24.53 24.13 -9.25
C VAL A 241 23.72 23.23 -8.31
N ALA A 242 23.40 22.01 -8.71
CA ALA A 242 22.49 21.15 -7.94
C ALA A 242 23.16 20.33 -6.83
N HIS A 243 24.46 20.03 -6.99
CA HIS A 243 25.20 19.15 -6.06
C HIS A 243 26.37 19.85 -5.35
N GLY A 244 26.42 21.18 -5.42
CA GLY A 244 27.50 21.95 -4.74
C GLY A 244 28.87 21.87 -5.40
N GLY A 245 28.93 21.26 -6.59
CA GLY A 245 30.13 21.20 -7.42
C GLY A 245 31.11 20.09 -7.03
N GLY A 246 31.98 19.78 -7.98
CA GLY A 246 33.18 18.96 -7.82
C GLY A 246 34.28 19.55 -8.70
N GLU A 247 35.54 19.35 -8.35
CA GLU A 247 36.68 19.90 -9.10
C GLU A 247 36.66 19.39 -10.55
N VAL A 248 36.43 18.10 -10.74
CA VAL A 248 36.33 17.45 -12.06
C VAL A 248 35.20 18.04 -12.93
N ALA A 249 34.04 18.27 -12.37
CA ALA A 249 32.90 18.85 -13.11
C ALA A 249 33.18 20.32 -13.45
N ARG A 250 33.89 21.07 -12.58
CA ARG A 250 34.31 22.47 -12.82
C ARG A 250 35.30 22.56 -13.96
N GLU A 251 36.33 21.74 -13.95
CA GLU A 251 37.36 21.69 -15.02
C GLU A 251 36.72 21.32 -16.36
N ASN A 252 35.88 20.25 -16.37
CA ASN A 252 35.19 19.82 -17.56
C ASN A 252 34.22 20.87 -18.11
N LEU A 253 33.53 21.63 -17.24
CA LEU A 253 32.70 22.76 -17.64
C LEU A 253 33.54 23.84 -18.33
N GLY A 254 34.73 24.16 -17.78
CA GLY A 254 35.68 25.11 -18.39
C GLY A 254 36.08 24.66 -19.80
N VAL A 255 36.45 23.38 -19.95
CA VAL A 255 36.81 22.82 -21.27
C VAL A 255 35.63 22.88 -22.24
N ALA A 256 34.42 22.48 -21.79
CA ALA A 256 33.21 22.48 -22.62
C ALA A 256 32.89 23.91 -23.10
N ARG A 257 32.91 24.92 -22.21
CA ARG A 257 32.72 26.34 -22.56
C ARG A 257 33.76 26.85 -23.57
N GLN A 258 35.05 26.49 -23.39
CA GLN A 258 36.06 26.83 -24.36
C GLN A 258 35.81 26.24 -25.74
N ARG A 259 35.34 24.97 -25.79
CA ARG A 259 34.97 24.30 -27.04
C ARG A 259 33.75 24.90 -27.73
N MET A 260 32.83 25.50 -26.95
CA MET A 260 31.71 26.29 -27.46
C MET A 260 32.12 27.68 -27.98
N GLY A 261 33.41 28.05 -27.92
CA GLY A 261 33.89 29.35 -28.32
C GLY A 261 33.66 30.47 -27.30
N ARG A 262 33.24 30.14 -26.09
CA ARG A 262 33.03 31.10 -24.99
C ARG A 262 34.37 31.45 -24.35
N ARG A 263 34.93 32.56 -24.77
CA ARG A 263 36.28 33.02 -24.34
C ARG A 263 36.26 34.03 -23.18
N GLY A 264 35.08 34.49 -22.74
CA GLY A 264 34.95 35.43 -21.63
C GLY A 264 35.47 34.80 -20.33
N GLY A 265 36.44 35.44 -19.69
CA GLY A 265 36.87 35.08 -18.34
C GLY A 265 35.72 35.29 -17.35
N VAL A 266 35.79 34.63 -16.19
CA VAL A 266 34.82 34.79 -15.10
C VAL A 266 34.72 36.25 -14.62
N ASP A 267 35.72 37.06 -14.91
CA ASP A 267 35.80 38.48 -14.51
C ASP A 267 34.99 39.42 -15.42
N ASP A 268 34.58 39.00 -16.62
CA ASP A 268 33.73 39.80 -17.51
C ASP A 268 32.24 39.61 -17.19
N VAL A 269 31.79 40.38 -16.22
CA VAL A 269 30.41 40.35 -15.73
C VAL A 269 29.38 40.60 -16.83
N SER A 270 29.69 41.50 -17.78
CA SER A 270 28.73 41.85 -18.85
C SER A 270 28.55 40.69 -19.84
N ALA A 271 29.66 40.02 -20.17
CA ALA A 271 29.65 38.85 -21.03
C ALA A 271 28.94 37.67 -20.34
N LEU A 272 29.22 37.44 -19.04
CA LEU A 272 28.55 36.38 -18.28
C LEU A 272 27.04 36.58 -18.16
N LEU A 273 26.56 37.81 -17.95
CA LEU A 273 25.14 38.10 -17.90
C LEU A 273 24.46 37.86 -19.27
N ALA A 274 25.10 38.32 -20.34
CA ALA A 274 24.60 38.10 -21.69
C ALA A 274 24.56 36.61 -22.07
N GLU A 275 25.57 35.83 -21.67
CA GLU A 275 25.60 34.37 -21.83
C GLU A 275 24.48 33.71 -21.01
N ALA A 276 24.30 34.07 -19.74
CA ALA A 276 23.30 33.53 -18.87
C ALA A 276 21.85 33.74 -19.42
N ASP A 277 21.58 34.95 -19.90
CA ASP A 277 20.29 35.28 -20.50
C ASP A 277 20.05 34.51 -21.81
N ALA A 278 21.07 34.30 -22.61
CA ALA A 278 21.02 33.51 -23.83
C ALA A 278 20.79 32.01 -23.51
N ASP A 279 21.51 31.49 -22.52
CA ASP A 279 21.40 30.10 -22.07
C ASP A 279 20.01 29.83 -21.49
N TYR A 280 19.49 30.69 -20.65
CA TYR A 280 18.14 30.55 -20.10
C TYR A 280 17.07 30.51 -21.21
N LYS A 281 17.15 31.45 -22.17
CA LYS A 281 16.23 31.49 -23.32
C LYS A 281 16.35 30.29 -24.24
N SER A 282 17.52 29.66 -24.30
CA SER A 282 17.81 28.49 -25.11
C SER A 282 17.47 27.16 -24.40
N GLY A 283 16.92 27.21 -23.18
CA GLY A 283 16.55 26.03 -22.40
C GLY A 283 17.73 25.35 -21.68
N HIS A 284 18.77 26.11 -21.34
CA HIS A 284 19.93 25.68 -20.56
C HIS A 284 19.96 26.32 -19.17
N PRO A 285 19.02 25.98 -18.26
CA PRO A 285 18.87 26.67 -16.98
C PRO A 285 20.07 26.47 -16.05
N SER A 286 20.79 25.33 -16.13
CA SER A 286 21.94 25.07 -15.29
C SER A 286 23.13 25.99 -15.63
N LEU A 287 23.36 26.23 -16.92
CA LEU A 287 24.40 27.19 -17.38
C LEU A 287 24.05 28.61 -16.95
N ALA A 288 22.80 29.01 -17.09
CA ALA A 288 22.35 30.33 -16.64
C ALA A 288 22.52 30.48 -15.12
N CYS A 289 22.07 29.53 -14.31
CA CYS A 289 22.25 29.57 -12.85
C CYS A 289 23.71 29.59 -12.44
N TRP A 290 24.56 28.80 -13.10
CA TRP A 290 25.99 28.83 -12.86
C TRP A 290 26.58 30.23 -13.14
N ALA A 291 26.30 30.81 -14.29
CA ALA A 291 26.82 32.13 -14.66
C ALA A 291 26.31 33.23 -13.72
N TRP A 292 25.01 33.23 -13.36
CA TRP A 292 24.49 34.18 -12.37
C TRP A 292 25.14 34.01 -10.99
N THR A 293 25.43 32.78 -10.57
CA THR A 293 26.14 32.53 -9.31
C THR A 293 27.57 33.11 -9.34
N GLU A 294 28.29 32.97 -10.45
CA GLU A 294 29.60 33.59 -10.62
C GLU A 294 29.51 35.12 -10.62
N VAL A 295 28.50 35.71 -11.26
CA VAL A 295 28.27 37.16 -11.19
C VAL A 295 27.96 37.62 -9.77
N LEU A 296 27.17 36.89 -9.00
CA LEU A 296 26.83 37.21 -7.61
C LEU A 296 28.04 37.11 -6.67
N ARG A 297 29.09 36.36 -7.01
CA ARG A 297 30.39 36.38 -6.27
C ARG A 297 31.09 37.72 -6.42
N ILE A 298 30.94 38.38 -7.60
CA ILE A 298 31.55 39.69 -7.88
C ILE A 298 30.61 40.80 -7.38
N ARG A 299 29.29 40.63 -7.54
CA ARG A 299 28.26 41.61 -7.16
C ARG A 299 27.33 41.04 -6.10
N PRO A 300 27.75 40.84 -4.85
CA PRO A 300 26.99 40.10 -3.84
C PRO A 300 25.70 40.82 -3.38
N ARG A 301 25.54 42.11 -3.71
CA ARG A 301 24.36 42.92 -3.35
C ARG A 301 23.36 43.09 -4.50
N ASP A 302 23.49 42.35 -5.59
CA ASP A 302 22.56 42.42 -6.70
C ASP A 302 21.31 41.53 -6.39
N ASP A 303 20.37 42.11 -5.67
CA ASP A 303 19.15 41.42 -5.24
C ASP A 303 18.23 41.08 -6.42
N SER A 304 18.27 41.85 -7.52
CA SER A 304 17.47 41.56 -8.71
C SER A 304 17.97 40.29 -9.40
N LEU A 305 19.27 40.16 -9.56
CA LEU A 305 19.90 38.97 -10.14
C LEU A 305 19.72 37.76 -9.22
N ARG A 306 19.85 37.95 -7.91
CA ARG A 306 19.63 36.88 -6.93
C ARG A 306 18.19 36.38 -6.94
N ARG A 307 17.22 37.26 -7.14
CA ARG A 307 15.81 36.90 -7.29
C ARG A 307 15.57 36.06 -8.54
N SER A 308 16.15 36.44 -9.68
CA SER A 308 16.09 35.66 -10.93
C SER A 308 16.73 34.27 -10.77
N LEU A 309 17.89 34.19 -10.12
CA LEU A 309 18.56 32.94 -9.80
C LEU A 309 17.66 32.03 -8.93
N VAL A 310 17.10 32.57 -7.85
CA VAL A 310 16.22 31.81 -6.95
C VAL A 310 14.97 31.29 -7.68
N SER A 311 14.36 32.11 -8.54
CA SER A 311 13.21 31.67 -9.33
C SER A 311 13.52 30.43 -10.14
N VAL A 312 14.63 30.44 -10.87
CA VAL A 312 15.04 29.29 -11.69
C VAL A 312 15.48 28.09 -10.84
N LEU A 313 16.17 28.31 -9.71
CA LEU A 313 16.53 27.23 -8.78
C LEU A 313 15.28 26.51 -8.22
N LEU A 314 14.23 27.26 -7.90
CA LEU A 314 12.95 26.72 -7.46
C LEU A 314 12.21 26.00 -8.58
N GLU A 315 12.20 26.55 -9.80
CA GLU A 315 11.63 25.89 -10.99
C GLU A 315 12.29 24.51 -11.23
N GLN A 316 13.62 24.45 -11.06
CA GLN A 316 14.40 23.23 -11.24
C GLN A 316 14.42 22.34 -9.99
N ARG A 317 13.75 22.72 -8.90
CA ARG A 317 13.72 22.00 -7.61
C ARG A 317 15.08 21.88 -6.89
N TRP A 318 15.99 22.74 -7.17
CA TRP A 318 17.29 22.78 -6.49
C TRP A 318 17.18 23.58 -5.19
N THR A 319 16.25 23.15 -4.32
CA THR A 319 15.87 23.86 -3.09
C THR A 319 17.04 24.06 -2.13
N LYS A 320 17.93 23.06 -2.02
CA LYS A 320 19.15 23.18 -1.21
C LYS A 320 20.03 24.35 -1.64
N MET A 321 20.13 24.59 -2.94
CA MET A 321 20.93 25.69 -3.50
C MET A 321 20.21 27.03 -3.44
N ALA A 322 18.88 27.04 -3.50
CA ALA A 322 18.06 28.24 -3.35
C ALA A 322 18.12 28.83 -1.94
N ARG A 323 18.25 27.99 -0.90
CA ARG A 323 18.19 28.39 0.50
C ARG A 323 19.12 29.53 0.88
N PRO A 324 20.46 29.49 0.65
CA PRO A 324 21.36 30.57 1.05
C PRO A 324 21.04 31.88 0.33
N HIS A 325 20.62 31.83 -0.93
CA HIS A 325 20.21 33.02 -1.68
C HIS A 325 18.89 33.61 -1.16
N LEU A 326 17.96 32.78 -0.75
CA LEU A 326 16.70 33.20 -0.13
C LEU A 326 16.90 33.82 1.25
N GLU A 327 17.77 33.25 2.08
CA GLU A 327 18.10 33.80 3.38
C GLU A 327 18.76 35.18 3.25
N GLU A 328 19.58 35.40 2.22
CA GLU A 328 20.15 36.71 1.92
C GLU A 328 19.13 37.72 1.39
N LEU A 329 18.25 37.27 0.47
CA LEU A 329 17.15 38.10 -0.01
C LEU A 329 16.21 38.51 1.13
N PHE A 330 15.91 37.58 2.03
CA PHE A 330 15.05 37.84 3.18
C PHE A 330 15.68 38.84 4.16
N ARG A 331 17.00 38.77 4.34
CA ARG A 331 17.71 39.76 5.15
C ARG A 331 17.65 41.16 4.55
N SER A 332 17.81 41.30 3.22
CA SER A 332 17.74 42.60 2.54
C SER A 332 16.29 43.10 2.36
N ASN A 333 15.34 42.19 2.21
CA ASN A 333 13.93 42.53 1.91
C ASN A 333 12.94 41.74 2.80
N PRO A 334 12.95 41.96 4.13
CA PRO A 334 12.12 41.19 5.05
C PRO A 334 10.62 41.49 4.92
N TRP A 335 10.26 42.53 4.19
CA TRP A 335 8.89 42.99 3.97
C TRP A 335 8.24 42.44 2.69
N ASP A 336 8.95 41.64 1.92
CA ASP A 336 8.42 41.02 0.69
C ASP A 336 7.79 39.66 1.01
N PRO A 337 6.45 39.56 0.94
CA PRO A 337 5.75 38.32 1.28
C PRO A 337 6.12 37.17 0.35
N SER A 338 6.49 37.44 -0.91
CA SER A 338 6.90 36.39 -1.86
C SER A 338 8.19 35.72 -1.42
N ILE A 339 9.18 36.50 -0.96
CA ILE A 339 10.47 35.96 -0.48
C ILE A 339 10.24 35.10 0.78
N GLY A 340 9.40 35.58 1.70
CA GLY A 340 9.03 34.80 2.90
C GLY A 340 8.36 33.48 2.55
N THR A 341 7.47 33.48 1.55
CA THR A 341 6.77 32.27 1.05
C THR A 341 7.76 31.29 0.40
N TRP A 342 8.68 31.76 -0.44
CA TRP A 342 9.71 30.91 -1.04
C TRP A 342 10.67 30.34 -0.01
N LEU A 343 11.02 31.12 1.02
CA LEU A 343 11.84 30.64 2.12
C LEU A 343 11.11 29.55 2.91
N ALA A 344 9.81 29.73 3.19
CA ALA A 344 9.00 28.72 3.87
C ALA A 344 8.96 27.40 3.07
N LEU A 345 8.79 27.47 1.75
CA LEU A 345 8.82 26.30 0.88
C LEU A 345 10.16 25.54 1.01
N VAL A 346 11.27 26.25 0.90
CA VAL A 346 12.61 25.65 0.94
C VAL A 346 12.93 25.07 2.32
N LEU A 347 12.51 25.73 3.39
CA LEU A 347 12.66 25.22 4.76
C LEU A 347 11.86 23.92 4.96
N PHE A 348 10.62 23.89 4.49
CA PHE A 348 9.80 22.69 4.55
C PHE A 348 10.43 21.51 3.81
N GLU A 349 10.91 21.75 2.59
CA GLU A 349 11.59 20.74 1.77
C GLU A 349 12.88 20.23 2.38
N SER A 350 13.57 21.05 3.14
CA SER A 350 14.79 20.65 3.86
C SER A 350 14.50 19.97 5.22
N GLY A 351 13.23 19.75 5.56
CA GLY A 351 12.81 19.11 6.81
C GLY A 351 12.68 20.07 8.01
N ASP A 352 13.00 21.35 7.84
CA ASP A 352 12.83 22.37 8.87
C ASP A 352 11.39 22.91 8.90
N LYS A 353 10.48 22.04 9.37
CA LYS A 353 9.05 22.35 9.44
C LYS A 353 8.74 23.53 10.34
N ARG A 354 9.49 23.70 11.45
CA ARG A 354 9.29 24.81 12.38
C ARG A 354 9.69 26.15 11.75
N GLY A 355 10.83 26.17 11.07
CA GLY A 355 11.27 27.33 10.32
C GLY A 355 10.30 27.71 9.21
N ALA A 356 9.74 26.72 8.50
CA ALA A 356 8.75 26.95 7.46
C ALA A 356 7.47 27.61 8.00
N VAL A 357 6.91 27.11 9.10
CA VAL A 357 5.72 27.71 9.75
C VAL A 357 6.04 29.13 10.21
N SER A 358 7.19 29.34 10.87
CA SER A 358 7.58 30.69 11.33
C SER A 358 7.74 31.69 10.17
N ALA A 359 8.24 31.23 9.02
CA ALA A 359 8.34 32.08 7.84
C ALA A 359 6.96 32.45 7.28
N LEU A 360 5.99 31.51 7.25
CA LEU A 360 4.60 31.78 6.86
C LEU A 360 3.90 32.73 7.86
N ASP A 361 4.11 32.54 9.16
CA ASP A 361 3.57 33.45 10.18
C ASP A 361 4.08 34.88 9.96
N GLY A 362 5.35 35.04 9.61
CA GLY A 362 5.92 36.33 9.23
C GLY A 362 5.23 36.93 8.00
N VAL A 363 4.95 36.12 6.97
CA VAL A 363 4.22 36.58 5.78
C VAL A 363 2.80 37.00 6.13
N PHE A 364 2.08 36.23 6.95
CA PHE A 364 0.71 36.55 7.34
C PHE A 364 0.61 37.76 8.29
N ALA A 365 1.68 38.05 9.04
CA ALA A 365 1.77 39.28 9.82
C ALA A 365 1.89 40.53 8.91
N LEU A 366 2.50 40.40 7.73
CA LEU A 366 2.63 41.47 6.74
C LEU A 366 1.38 41.60 5.88
N ASP A 367 0.93 40.50 5.32
CA ASP A 367 -0.26 40.42 4.48
C ASP A 367 -1.09 39.16 4.83
N PRO A 368 -2.11 39.29 5.71
CA PRO A 368 -2.99 38.19 6.06
C PRO A 368 -3.75 37.58 4.89
N GLY A 369 -3.83 38.30 3.76
CA GLY A 369 -4.55 37.90 2.55
C GLY A 369 -3.69 37.32 1.46
N PHE A 370 -2.37 37.12 1.67
CA PHE A 370 -1.47 36.66 0.63
C PHE A 370 -1.77 35.23 0.21
N ASP A 371 -2.40 35.06 -0.95
CA ASP A 371 -2.96 33.79 -1.41
C ASP A 371 -1.90 32.72 -1.67
N GLU A 372 -0.70 33.09 -2.16
CA GLU A 372 0.40 32.14 -2.40
C GLU A 372 0.88 31.49 -1.12
N ALA A 373 1.01 32.25 -0.03
CA ALA A 373 1.38 31.69 1.27
C ALA A 373 0.29 30.76 1.83
N ARG A 374 -1.00 31.14 1.64
CA ARG A 374 -2.12 30.28 2.08
C ARG A 374 -2.21 29.00 1.26
N ARG A 375 -1.91 29.05 -0.05
CA ARG A 375 -1.80 27.85 -0.88
C ARG A 375 -0.68 26.93 -0.39
N LEU A 376 0.45 27.52 -0.03
CA LEU A 376 1.58 26.76 0.52
C LEU A 376 1.26 26.14 1.89
N GLU A 377 0.58 26.89 2.77
CA GLU A 377 0.09 26.39 4.06
C GLU A 377 -0.85 25.19 3.88
N ALA A 378 -1.79 25.29 2.94
CA ALA A 378 -2.68 24.19 2.58
C ALA A 378 -1.90 22.97 2.06
N ASP A 379 -0.88 23.19 1.22
CA ASP A 379 -0.01 22.12 0.72
C ASP A 379 0.77 21.44 1.84
N PHE A 380 1.31 22.18 2.77
CA PHE A 380 1.98 21.62 3.95
C PHE A 380 1.03 20.76 4.80
N SER A 381 -0.21 21.24 4.98
CA SER A 381 -1.22 20.48 5.71
C SER A 381 -1.57 19.16 5.03
N LEU A 382 -1.66 19.13 3.69
CA LEU A 382 -1.89 17.91 2.93
C LEU A 382 -0.74 16.91 3.07
N ARG A 383 0.49 17.37 2.93
CA ARG A 383 1.69 16.52 3.03
C ARG A 383 1.91 15.96 4.42
N GLU A 384 1.42 16.64 5.44
CA GLU A 384 1.46 16.18 6.83
C GLU A 384 0.25 15.32 7.21
N GLY A 385 -0.65 15.04 6.27
CA GLY A 385 -1.87 14.27 6.53
C GLY A 385 -2.94 15.02 7.31
N ARG A 386 -2.78 16.34 7.52
CA ARG A 386 -3.76 17.20 8.20
C ARG A 386 -4.88 17.63 7.25
N TYR A 387 -5.60 16.64 6.71
CA TYR A 387 -6.55 16.85 5.61
C TYR A 387 -7.74 17.75 5.96
N GLU A 388 -8.22 17.77 7.20
CA GLU A 388 -9.30 18.68 7.62
C GLU A 388 -8.85 20.14 7.57
N GLU A 389 -7.66 20.44 8.07
CA GLU A 389 -7.08 21.79 8.03
C GLU A 389 -6.82 22.21 6.58
N GLY A 390 -6.18 21.33 5.78
CA GLY A 390 -5.96 21.56 4.37
C GLY A 390 -7.26 21.84 3.62
N ARG A 391 -8.31 21.05 3.86
CA ARG A 391 -9.64 21.24 3.26
C ARG A 391 -10.24 22.60 3.61
N TRP A 392 -10.12 23.04 4.84
CA TRP A 392 -10.62 24.34 5.30
C TRP A 392 -9.89 25.49 4.59
N LEU A 393 -8.56 25.44 4.53
CA LEU A 393 -7.73 26.44 3.85
C LEU A 393 -8.07 26.52 2.35
N ILE A 394 -8.16 25.35 1.69
CA ILE A 394 -8.51 25.23 0.27
C ILE A 394 -9.91 25.80 0.01
N GLN A 395 -10.90 25.54 0.88
CA GLN A 395 -12.24 26.07 0.71
C GLN A 395 -12.23 27.61 0.71
N ARG A 396 -11.51 28.23 1.62
CA ARG A 396 -11.39 29.70 1.67
C ARG A 396 -10.73 30.30 0.43
N LEU A 397 -9.79 29.58 -0.19
CA LEU A 397 -9.19 29.97 -1.46
C LEU A 397 -10.17 29.81 -2.61
N LEU A 398 -10.95 28.72 -2.61
CA LEU A 398 -12.02 28.49 -3.61
C LEU A 398 -13.18 29.49 -3.50
N ASP A 399 -13.48 29.99 -2.31
CA ASP A 399 -14.48 31.05 -2.13
C ASP A 399 -14.10 32.34 -2.86
N ARG A 400 -12.79 32.58 -3.06
CA ARG A 400 -12.27 33.72 -3.85
C ARG A 400 -12.08 33.37 -5.32
N ASN A 401 -11.68 32.15 -5.64
CA ASN A 401 -11.49 31.67 -7.01
C ASN A 401 -12.12 30.28 -7.20
N PRO A 402 -13.45 30.20 -7.42
CA PRO A 402 -14.17 28.92 -7.52
C PRO A 402 -13.74 28.02 -8.69
N GLY A 403 -13.14 28.61 -9.72
CA GLY A 403 -12.69 27.91 -10.92
C GLY A 403 -11.22 27.53 -10.91
N ASP A 404 -10.57 27.44 -9.77
CA ASP A 404 -9.17 27.00 -9.72
C ASP A 404 -9.08 25.47 -9.73
N PHE A 405 -8.59 24.95 -10.85
CA PHE A 405 -8.41 23.50 -11.06
C PHE A 405 -7.59 22.83 -9.96
N SER A 406 -6.45 23.43 -9.60
CA SER A 406 -5.52 22.86 -8.61
C SER A 406 -6.17 22.78 -7.22
N LEU A 407 -6.92 23.82 -6.83
CA LEU A 407 -7.63 23.84 -5.54
C LEU A 407 -8.79 22.84 -5.52
N LEU A 408 -9.56 22.71 -6.61
CA LEU A 408 -10.63 21.73 -6.73
C LEU A 408 -10.09 20.30 -6.62
N LEU A 409 -8.97 20.02 -7.28
CA LEU A 409 -8.29 18.74 -7.20
C LEU A 409 -7.82 18.45 -5.77
N SER A 410 -7.13 19.41 -5.15
CA SER A 410 -6.62 19.28 -3.77
C SER A 410 -7.77 19.11 -2.76
N ARG A 411 -8.92 19.79 -2.94
CA ARG A 411 -10.12 19.58 -2.14
C ARG A 411 -10.67 18.17 -2.29
N GLY A 412 -10.70 17.64 -3.52
CA GLY A 412 -11.11 16.27 -3.80
C GLY A 412 -10.21 15.25 -3.11
N ILE A 413 -8.90 15.47 -3.12
CA ILE A 413 -7.92 14.61 -2.42
C ILE A 413 -8.14 14.67 -0.90
N CYS A 414 -8.30 15.86 -0.30
CA CYS A 414 -8.60 15.99 1.12
C CYS A 414 -9.88 15.23 1.49
N ALA A 415 -10.95 15.44 0.74
CA ALA A 415 -12.24 14.80 0.98
C ALA A 415 -12.13 13.27 0.88
N PHE A 416 -11.35 12.77 -0.09
CA PHE A 416 -11.08 11.34 -0.26
C PHE A 416 -10.40 10.74 0.97
N HIS A 417 -9.31 11.34 1.45
CA HIS A 417 -8.61 10.87 2.64
C HIS A 417 -9.42 10.97 3.94
N LEU A 418 -10.40 11.87 3.97
CA LEU A 418 -11.33 12.02 5.09
C LEU A 418 -12.53 11.06 5.02
N GLY A 419 -12.63 10.22 3.99
CA GLY A 419 -13.80 9.36 3.77
C GLY A 419 -15.08 10.11 3.40
N ARG A 420 -14.98 11.39 2.98
CA ARG A 420 -16.10 12.22 2.54
C ARG A 420 -16.32 12.06 1.04
N TRP A 421 -16.85 10.90 0.68
CA TRP A 421 -16.92 10.46 -0.71
C TRP A 421 -17.75 11.38 -1.60
N ASP A 422 -18.86 11.94 -1.11
CA ASP A 422 -19.71 12.88 -1.84
C ASP A 422 -18.97 14.17 -2.18
N ASP A 423 -18.26 14.74 -1.19
CA ASP A 423 -17.44 15.93 -1.38
C ASP A 423 -16.27 15.66 -2.35
N ALA A 424 -15.67 14.47 -2.28
CA ALA A 424 -14.58 14.05 -3.15
C ALA A 424 -15.05 13.97 -4.61
N VAL A 425 -16.15 13.24 -4.85
CA VAL A 425 -16.75 13.11 -6.20
C VAL A 425 -17.12 14.47 -6.76
N THR A 426 -17.83 15.30 -6.00
CA THR A 426 -18.25 16.64 -6.44
C THR A 426 -17.06 17.51 -6.83
N SER A 427 -15.98 17.49 -6.04
CA SER A 427 -14.78 18.29 -6.29
C SER A 427 -14.02 17.81 -7.53
N LEU A 428 -13.88 16.49 -7.68
CA LEU A 428 -13.19 15.86 -8.81
C LEU A 428 -14.00 16.00 -10.11
N GLU A 429 -15.34 15.98 -10.05
CA GLU A 429 -16.21 16.26 -11.19
C GLU A 429 -16.05 17.70 -11.68
N ALA A 430 -16.04 18.67 -10.76
CA ALA A 430 -15.80 20.07 -11.09
C ALA A 430 -14.42 20.26 -11.76
N ALA A 431 -13.39 19.57 -11.25
CA ALA A 431 -12.07 19.58 -11.88
C ALA A 431 -12.08 18.90 -13.27
N ALA A 432 -12.84 17.80 -13.45
CA ALA A 432 -12.92 17.07 -14.72
C ALA A 432 -13.62 17.86 -15.84
N VAL A 433 -14.52 18.76 -15.49
CA VAL A 433 -15.12 19.70 -16.47
C VAL A 433 -14.06 20.60 -17.09
N MET A 434 -13.04 20.99 -16.31
CA MET A 434 -11.95 21.87 -16.78
C MET A 434 -10.90 21.13 -17.60
N GLN A 435 -10.63 19.87 -17.28
CA GLN A 435 -9.66 19.02 -17.98
C GLN A 435 -10.25 17.65 -18.32
N PRO A 436 -11.16 17.55 -19.29
CA PRO A 436 -11.89 16.31 -19.60
C PRO A 436 -11.01 15.20 -20.15
N GLU A 437 -9.85 15.51 -20.73
CA GLU A 437 -8.91 14.51 -21.28
C GLU A 437 -7.86 14.02 -20.29
N ASN A 438 -7.88 14.50 -19.06
CA ASN A 438 -6.93 14.09 -18.03
C ASN A 438 -7.23 12.65 -17.56
N ALA A 439 -6.44 11.68 -18.06
CA ALA A 439 -6.64 10.25 -17.79
C ALA A 439 -6.56 9.93 -16.28
N GLN A 440 -5.62 10.56 -15.58
CA GLN A 440 -5.41 10.33 -14.16
C GLN A 440 -6.58 10.87 -13.32
N LEU A 441 -7.11 12.05 -13.67
CA LEU A 441 -8.29 12.60 -13.01
C LEU A 441 -9.52 11.70 -13.23
N LYS A 442 -9.69 11.14 -14.44
CA LYS A 442 -10.74 10.14 -14.73
C LYS A 442 -10.60 8.91 -13.83
N GLN A 443 -9.39 8.41 -13.68
CA GLN A 443 -9.11 7.27 -12.80
C GLN A 443 -9.45 7.60 -11.34
N ASN A 444 -9.00 8.73 -10.82
CA ASN A 444 -9.29 9.16 -9.45
C ASN A 444 -10.78 9.34 -9.20
N LEU A 445 -11.50 9.94 -10.14
CA LEU A 445 -12.95 10.07 -10.07
C LEU A 445 -13.65 8.70 -10.07
N SER A 446 -13.15 7.75 -10.88
CA SER A 446 -13.67 6.37 -10.89
C SER A 446 -13.52 5.71 -9.51
N VAL A 447 -12.34 5.81 -8.90
CA VAL A 447 -12.07 5.27 -7.56
C VAL A 447 -12.95 5.95 -6.51
N ALA A 448 -13.07 7.28 -6.55
CA ALA A 448 -13.91 8.01 -5.60
C ALA A 448 -15.39 7.60 -5.70
N ARG A 449 -15.91 7.41 -6.91
CA ARG A 449 -17.28 6.93 -7.15
C ARG A 449 -17.49 5.49 -6.68
N GLU A 450 -16.49 4.64 -6.83
CA GLU A 450 -16.53 3.26 -6.32
C GLU A 450 -16.61 3.26 -4.79
N GLN A 451 -15.78 4.04 -4.11
CA GLN A 451 -15.81 4.19 -2.65
C GLN A 451 -17.13 4.80 -2.17
N GLN A 452 -17.67 5.79 -2.87
CA GLN A 452 -18.98 6.37 -2.60
C GLN A 452 -20.09 5.31 -2.64
N ARG A 453 -20.11 4.47 -3.71
CA ARG A 453 -21.08 3.38 -3.85
C ARG A 453 -20.91 2.33 -2.74
N ALA A 454 -19.66 1.95 -2.43
CA ALA A 454 -19.36 1.01 -1.37
C ALA A 454 -19.82 1.53 0.00
N ALA A 455 -19.59 2.81 0.30
CA ALA A 455 -20.04 3.44 1.53
C ALA A 455 -21.57 3.52 1.62
N ALA A 456 -22.25 3.85 0.53
CA ALA A 456 -23.71 3.84 0.46
C ALA A 456 -24.28 2.44 0.67
N MET A 457 -23.65 1.41 0.06
CA MET A 457 -24.04 0.02 0.30
C MET A 457 -23.82 -0.40 1.76
N ALA A 458 -22.65 -0.07 2.35
CA ALA A 458 -22.35 -0.36 3.75
C ALA A 458 -23.34 0.31 4.71
N GLN A 459 -23.79 1.51 4.40
CA GLN A 459 -24.83 2.21 5.18
C GLN A 459 -26.17 1.49 5.10
N VAL A 460 -26.58 1.05 3.91
CA VAL A 460 -27.80 0.23 3.73
C VAL A 460 -27.68 -1.08 4.50
N ASP A 461 -26.54 -1.77 4.40
CA ASP A 461 -26.28 -3.02 5.11
C ASP A 461 -26.30 -2.83 6.64
N SER A 462 -25.73 -1.73 7.14
CA SER A 462 -25.81 -1.37 8.56
C SER A 462 -27.25 -1.12 9.03
N HIS A 463 -28.03 -0.42 8.21
CA HIS A 463 -29.46 -0.21 8.49
C HIS A 463 -30.23 -1.53 8.51
N VAL A 464 -30.00 -2.41 7.53
CA VAL A 464 -30.63 -3.73 7.48
C VAL A 464 -30.29 -4.57 8.70
N ARG A 465 -29.03 -4.60 9.14
CA ARG A 465 -28.63 -5.31 10.37
C ARG A 465 -29.32 -4.75 11.62
N SER A 466 -29.35 -3.42 11.76
CA SER A 466 -30.05 -2.77 12.88
C SER A 466 -31.55 -3.11 12.93
N GLU A 467 -32.20 -3.18 11.78
CA GLU A 467 -33.63 -3.56 11.71
C GLU A 467 -33.83 -5.06 11.91
N LEU A 468 -32.87 -5.92 11.52
CA LEU A 468 -32.88 -7.36 11.87
C LEU A 468 -32.81 -7.57 13.38
N ASP A 469 -31.91 -6.88 14.06
CA ASP A 469 -31.78 -6.94 15.54
C ASP A 469 -33.08 -6.51 16.20
N ARG A 470 -33.68 -5.43 15.69
CA ARG A 470 -34.95 -4.91 16.19
C ARG A 470 -36.12 -5.87 15.96
N ALA A 471 -36.13 -6.56 14.82
CA ALA A 471 -37.11 -7.61 14.58
C ALA A 471 -36.94 -8.79 15.55
N GLY A 472 -35.70 -9.13 15.91
CA GLY A 472 -35.40 -10.12 16.97
C GLY A 472 -35.91 -9.68 18.35
N GLU A 473 -35.75 -8.41 18.72
CA GLU A 473 -36.34 -7.89 19.96
C GLU A 473 -37.88 -7.94 19.98
N LEU A 474 -38.51 -7.58 18.87
CA LEU A 474 -39.96 -7.66 18.72
C LEU A 474 -40.45 -9.11 18.82
N GLN A 475 -39.71 -10.06 18.25
CA GLN A 475 -40.00 -11.49 18.39
C GLN A 475 -39.91 -11.93 19.84
N ALA A 476 -38.85 -11.53 20.57
CA ALA A 476 -38.69 -11.87 21.98
C ALA A 476 -39.84 -11.32 22.85
N ASN A 477 -40.39 -10.16 22.46
CA ASN A 477 -41.53 -9.53 23.12
C ASN A 477 -42.91 -10.08 22.65
N GLY A 478 -42.94 -11.08 21.78
CA GLY A 478 -44.15 -11.68 21.25
C GLY A 478 -44.89 -10.87 20.17
N GLN A 479 -44.28 -9.79 19.67
CA GLN A 479 -44.86 -8.89 18.65
C GLN A 479 -44.61 -9.42 17.22
N ILE A 480 -45.02 -10.66 16.94
CA ILE A 480 -44.64 -11.38 15.71
C ILE A 480 -45.10 -10.66 14.43
N ARG A 481 -46.32 -10.08 14.42
CA ARG A 481 -46.82 -9.38 13.23
C ARG A 481 -46.00 -8.17 12.84
N GLU A 482 -45.55 -7.40 13.85
CA GLU A 482 -44.73 -6.21 13.62
C GLU A 482 -43.33 -6.61 13.14
N ALA A 483 -42.74 -7.63 13.75
CA ALA A 483 -41.46 -8.20 13.32
C ALA A 483 -41.50 -8.66 11.86
N LEU A 484 -42.55 -9.43 11.46
CA LEU A 484 -42.72 -9.87 10.07
C LEU A 484 -42.84 -8.70 9.09
N GLY A 485 -43.67 -7.69 9.42
CA GLY A 485 -43.83 -6.54 8.53
C GLY A 485 -42.51 -5.79 8.28
N ARG A 486 -41.64 -5.67 9.31
CA ARG A 486 -40.30 -5.08 9.16
C ARG A 486 -39.38 -5.94 8.32
N LEU A 487 -39.35 -7.26 8.58
CA LEU A 487 -38.50 -8.18 7.82
C LEU A 487 -38.92 -8.28 6.35
N GLU A 488 -40.24 -8.26 6.04
CA GLU A 488 -40.73 -8.25 4.66
C GLU A 488 -40.32 -6.96 3.92
N ALA A 489 -40.32 -5.82 4.61
CA ALA A 489 -39.80 -4.57 4.05
C ALA A 489 -38.27 -4.65 3.79
N LEU A 490 -37.50 -5.30 4.68
CA LEU A 490 -36.07 -5.54 4.46
C LEU A 490 -35.81 -6.52 3.31
N ALA A 491 -36.61 -7.56 3.17
CA ALA A 491 -36.51 -8.52 2.04
C ALA A 491 -36.72 -7.84 0.68
N ALA A 492 -37.51 -6.75 0.63
CA ALA A 492 -37.66 -5.95 -0.57
C ALA A 492 -36.42 -5.11 -0.90
N LEU A 493 -35.65 -4.70 0.12
CA LEU A 493 -34.40 -3.91 -0.03
C LEU A 493 -33.19 -4.80 -0.34
N ARG A 494 -33.13 -6.00 0.28
CA ARG A 494 -32.02 -6.95 0.17
C ARG A 494 -32.53 -8.38 0.01
N PRO A 495 -33.13 -8.70 -1.15
CA PRO A 495 -33.69 -10.02 -1.39
C PRO A 495 -32.64 -11.15 -1.41
N GLU A 496 -31.38 -10.83 -1.60
CA GLU A 496 -30.25 -11.76 -1.61
C GLU A 496 -29.73 -12.13 -0.21
N TRP A 497 -30.20 -11.50 0.86
CA TRP A 497 -29.74 -11.80 2.22
C TRP A 497 -30.51 -12.97 2.84
N SER A 498 -29.82 -14.10 2.98
CA SER A 498 -30.39 -15.34 3.54
C SER A 498 -30.89 -15.17 4.97
N GLU A 499 -30.21 -14.36 5.80
CA GLU A 499 -30.58 -14.11 7.21
C GLU A 499 -31.98 -13.48 7.35
N ILE A 500 -32.39 -12.63 6.40
CA ILE A 500 -33.74 -12.03 6.40
C ILE A 500 -34.77 -13.09 6.15
N TRP A 501 -34.56 -13.93 5.13
CA TRP A 501 -35.48 -15.00 4.77
C TRP A 501 -35.54 -16.11 5.82
N ASP A 502 -34.42 -16.40 6.48
CA ASP A 502 -34.38 -17.32 7.61
C ASP A 502 -35.22 -16.79 8.78
N SER A 503 -35.10 -15.48 9.10
CA SER A 503 -35.89 -14.83 10.14
C SER A 503 -37.38 -14.81 9.80
N ILE A 504 -37.78 -14.47 8.57
CA ILE A 504 -39.17 -14.49 8.09
C ILE A 504 -39.72 -15.90 8.19
N GLY A 505 -38.99 -16.88 7.66
CA GLY A 505 -39.43 -18.28 7.66
C GLY A 505 -39.60 -18.85 9.05
N SER A 506 -38.66 -18.53 9.95
CA SER A 506 -38.74 -18.93 11.37
C SER A 506 -39.92 -18.30 12.08
N LEU A 507 -40.23 -17.03 11.88
CA LEU A 507 -41.36 -16.34 12.47
C LEU A 507 -42.71 -16.87 11.94
N ARG A 508 -42.82 -17.11 10.64
CA ARG A 508 -44.02 -17.72 10.04
C ARG A 508 -44.27 -19.12 10.58
N TYR A 509 -43.23 -19.92 10.66
CA TYR A 509 -43.29 -21.24 11.25
C TYR A 509 -43.77 -21.19 12.71
N LEU A 510 -43.18 -20.34 13.55
CA LEU A 510 -43.56 -20.15 14.94
C LEU A 510 -44.99 -19.59 15.12
N SER A 511 -45.50 -18.82 14.15
CA SER A 511 -46.86 -18.29 14.14
C SER A 511 -47.93 -19.28 13.66
N GLY A 512 -47.52 -20.49 13.27
CA GLY A 512 -48.44 -21.56 12.80
C GLY A 512 -48.59 -21.61 11.27
N ASP A 513 -47.97 -20.71 10.50
CA ASP A 513 -47.91 -20.79 9.03
C ASP A 513 -46.76 -21.70 8.60
N ALA A 514 -46.91 -22.99 8.78
CA ALA A 514 -45.88 -23.98 8.46
C ALA A 514 -45.52 -24.00 6.97
N LEU A 515 -46.49 -23.77 6.07
CA LEU A 515 -46.25 -23.76 4.61
C LEU A 515 -45.48 -22.53 4.17
N GLY A 516 -45.84 -21.35 4.66
CA GLY A 516 -45.12 -20.12 4.42
C GLY A 516 -43.68 -20.18 5.00
N GLY A 517 -43.56 -20.68 6.23
CA GLY A 517 -42.27 -20.88 6.90
C GLY A 517 -41.34 -21.81 6.12
N THR A 518 -41.85 -22.97 5.66
CA THR A 518 -41.10 -23.93 4.84
C THR A 518 -40.60 -23.30 3.53
N ARG A 519 -41.46 -22.53 2.85
CA ARG A 519 -41.11 -21.85 1.59
C ARG A 519 -39.96 -20.85 1.81
N ASP A 520 -40.06 -20.01 2.84
CA ASP A 520 -39.09 -18.94 3.07
C ASP A 520 -37.76 -19.48 3.63
N LEU A 521 -37.79 -20.50 4.51
CA LEU A 521 -36.59 -21.23 4.93
C LEU A 521 -35.92 -21.96 3.76
N SER A 522 -36.68 -22.55 2.83
CA SER A 522 -36.13 -23.15 1.61
C SER A 522 -35.47 -22.09 0.72
N HIS A 523 -36.01 -20.86 0.71
CA HIS A 523 -35.37 -19.75 -0.01
C HIS A 523 -34.06 -19.33 0.66
N ALA A 524 -34.04 -19.21 1.98
CA ALA A 524 -32.83 -18.90 2.74
C ALA A 524 -31.71 -19.93 2.51
N VAL A 525 -32.05 -21.24 2.55
CA VAL A 525 -31.08 -22.31 2.27
C VAL A 525 -30.55 -22.27 0.84
N ARG A 526 -31.37 -21.90 -0.16
CA ARG A 526 -30.86 -21.70 -1.54
C ARG A 526 -29.89 -20.52 -1.66
N LEU A 527 -30.11 -19.44 -0.92
CA LEU A 527 -29.23 -18.27 -0.90
C LEU A 527 -27.93 -18.57 -0.17
N ALA A 528 -27.96 -19.33 0.91
CA ALA A 528 -26.79 -19.70 1.71
C ALA A 528 -26.83 -21.18 2.13
N PRO A 529 -26.44 -22.11 1.24
CA PRO A 529 -26.53 -23.53 1.50
C PRO A 529 -25.59 -24.05 2.59
N GLY A 530 -24.55 -23.30 2.97
CA GLY A 530 -23.58 -23.69 4.00
C GLY A 530 -23.97 -23.34 5.44
N LEU A 531 -25.21 -22.95 5.74
CA LEU A 531 -25.66 -22.59 7.08
C LEU A 531 -26.46 -23.74 7.75
N PRO A 532 -25.82 -24.55 8.63
CA PRO A 532 -26.44 -25.74 9.20
C PRO A 532 -27.65 -25.42 10.07
N ASP A 533 -27.63 -24.30 10.81
CA ASP A 533 -28.77 -23.90 11.65
C ASP A 533 -30.05 -23.62 10.83
N THR A 534 -29.93 -22.94 9.68
CA THR A 534 -31.02 -22.66 8.77
C THR A 534 -31.56 -23.94 8.14
N GLN A 535 -30.70 -24.88 7.76
CA GLN A 535 -31.08 -26.18 7.23
C GLN A 535 -31.80 -27.02 8.30
N VAL A 536 -31.35 -27.00 9.55
CA VAL A 536 -32.04 -27.69 10.66
C VAL A 536 -33.43 -27.09 10.91
N ARG A 537 -33.56 -25.75 10.87
CA ARG A 537 -34.90 -25.09 10.96
C ARG A 537 -35.81 -25.50 9.82
N LEU A 538 -35.29 -25.60 8.62
CA LEU A 538 -36.04 -26.11 7.46
C LEU A 538 -36.47 -27.56 7.68
N ALA A 539 -35.59 -28.43 8.18
CA ALA A 539 -35.92 -29.80 8.49
C ALA A 539 -37.00 -29.91 9.60
N MET A 540 -36.98 -29.03 10.62
CA MET A 540 -38.06 -28.95 11.61
C MET A 540 -39.38 -28.56 10.97
N ALA A 541 -39.41 -27.58 10.07
CA ALA A 541 -40.59 -27.16 9.36
C ALA A 541 -41.14 -28.26 8.42
N TYR A 542 -40.27 -29.03 7.78
CA TYR A 542 -40.67 -30.23 7.01
C TYR A 542 -41.27 -31.32 7.90
N ARG A 543 -40.66 -31.64 9.04
CA ARG A 543 -41.19 -32.62 10.01
C ARG A 543 -42.60 -32.25 10.44
N ASP A 544 -42.81 -31.02 10.86
CA ASP A 544 -44.13 -30.57 11.38
C ASP A 544 -45.17 -30.43 10.27
N SER A 545 -44.73 -30.37 9.02
CA SER A 545 -45.57 -30.46 7.82
C SER A 545 -45.80 -31.92 7.35
N GLN A 546 -45.40 -32.92 8.11
CA GLN A 546 -45.49 -34.35 7.79
C GLN A 546 -44.70 -34.78 6.54
N ARG A 547 -43.62 -34.05 6.23
CA ARG A 547 -42.73 -34.29 5.09
C ARG A 547 -41.40 -34.87 5.59
N GLU A 548 -41.46 -36.01 6.27
CA GLU A 548 -40.33 -36.63 6.97
C GLU A 548 -39.16 -37.02 6.04
N SER A 549 -39.50 -37.51 4.83
CA SER A 549 -38.47 -37.89 3.85
C SER A 549 -37.60 -36.70 3.42
N GLU A 550 -38.21 -35.53 3.27
CA GLU A 550 -37.50 -34.30 2.90
C GLU A 550 -36.71 -33.73 4.09
N ALA A 551 -37.27 -33.82 5.29
CA ALA A 551 -36.54 -33.48 6.51
C ALA A 551 -35.29 -34.33 6.68
N LEU A 552 -35.40 -35.66 6.49
CA LEU A 552 -34.26 -36.56 6.57
C LEU A 552 -33.20 -36.28 5.50
N ALA A 553 -33.61 -35.98 4.27
CA ALA A 553 -32.68 -35.65 3.19
C ALA A 553 -31.84 -34.38 3.50
N VAL A 554 -32.48 -33.34 4.03
CA VAL A 554 -31.77 -32.10 4.46
C VAL A 554 -30.81 -32.41 5.62
N LEU A 555 -31.27 -33.19 6.61
CA LEU A 555 -30.44 -33.53 7.75
C LEU A 555 -29.25 -34.45 7.39
N GLU A 556 -29.42 -35.33 6.40
CA GLU A 556 -28.31 -36.12 5.88
C GLU A 556 -27.21 -35.24 5.30
N GLN A 557 -27.57 -34.21 4.56
CA GLN A 557 -26.60 -33.23 4.05
C GLN A 557 -25.94 -32.49 5.21
N VAL A 558 -26.72 -31.99 6.19
CA VAL A 558 -26.15 -31.27 7.36
C VAL A 558 -25.13 -32.11 8.09
N VAL A 559 -25.41 -33.38 8.41
CA VAL A 559 -24.50 -34.21 9.20
C VAL A 559 -23.28 -34.71 8.43
N VAL A 560 -23.31 -34.68 7.11
CA VAL A 560 -22.17 -34.97 6.24
C VAL A 560 -21.25 -33.76 6.12
N GLU A 561 -21.82 -32.58 5.89
CA GLU A 561 -21.04 -31.33 5.73
C GLU A 561 -20.55 -30.78 7.09
N HIS A 562 -21.36 -30.97 8.15
CA HIS A 562 -21.12 -30.46 9.50
C HIS A 562 -21.27 -31.59 10.55
N PRO A 563 -20.34 -32.54 10.61
CA PRO A 563 -20.45 -33.71 11.51
C PRO A 563 -20.43 -33.33 12.99
N GLU A 564 -19.95 -32.13 13.35
CA GLU A 564 -19.97 -31.56 14.70
C GLU A 564 -21.32 -30.91 15.09
N HIS A 565 -22.28 -30.78 14.17
CA HIS A 565 -23.51 -30.07 14.43
C HIS A 565 -24.52 -30.93 15.21
N ALA A 566 -24.48 -30.85 16.55
CA ALA A 566 -25.25 -31.69 17.45
C ALA A 566 -26.77 -31.62 17.22
N ALA A 567 -27.34 -30.44 16.93
CA ALA A 567 -28.77 -30.27 16.71
C ALA A 567 -29.28 -31.03 15.46
N GLY A 568 -28.47 -31.07 14.40
CA GLY A 568 -28.75 -31.84 13.18
C GLY A 568 -28.83 -33.34 13.47
N TRP A 569 -27.84 -33.87 14.20
CA TRP A 569 -27.84 -35.26 14.62
C TRP A 569 -29.01 -35.60 15.54
N ARG A 570 -29.36 -34.74 16.48
CA ARG A 570 -30.47 -34.90 17.40
C ARG A 570 -31.80 -35.00 16.63
N LEU A 571 -32.07 -34.03 15.76
CA LEU A 571 -33.32 -34.02 14.98
C LEU A 571 -33.41 -35.23 14.02
N LYS A 572 -32.28 -35.64 13.43
CA LYS A 572 -32.22 -36.88 12.63
C LYS A 572 -32.60 -38.10 13.45
N GLY A 573 -32.05 -38.20 14.68
CA GLY A 573 -32.42 -39.26 15.63
C GLY A 573 -33.92 -39.24 15.99
N ASP A 574 -34.48 -38.05 16.24
CA ASP A 574 -35.92 -37.90 16.55
C ASP A 574 -36.84 -38.44 15.41
N LEU A 575 -36.48 -38.16 14.14
CA LEU A 575 -37.19 -38.67 12.98
C LEU A 575 -37.01 -40.19 12.75
N GLN A 576 -35.87 -40.74 13.12
CA GLN A 576 -35.54 -42.15 12.96
C GLN A 576 -36.10 -43.02 14.08
N LEU A 577 -36.50 -42.44 15.21
CA LEU A 577 -36.81 -43.17 16.44
C LEU A 577 -37.95 -44.19 16.26
N GLU A 578 -39.00 -43.84 15.51
CA GLU A 578 -40.13 -44.73 15.30
C GLU A 578 -39.89 -45.75 14.17
N SER A 579 -39.23 -45.32 13.09
CA SER A 579 -39.05 -46.16 11.89
C SER A 579 -37.80 -47.04 11.94
N SER A 580 -36.75 -46.58 12.58
CA SER A 580 -35.42 -47.23 12.60
C SER A 580 -34.67 -46.94 13.91
N PRO A 581 -35.08 -47.55 15.07
CA PRO A 581 -34.51 -47.25 16.38
C PRO A 581 -32.99 -47.49 16.47
N GLU A 582 -32.43 -48.41 15.69
CA GLU A 582 -30.99 -48.67 15.64
C GLU A 582 -30.21 -47.48 15.01
N GLN A 583 -30.79 -46.89 13.93
CA GLN A 583 -30.19 -45.70 13.32
C GLN A 583 -30.33 -44.47 14.23
N ALA A 584 -31.47 -44.37 14.94
CA ALA A 584 -31.65 -43.32 15.94
C ALA A 584 -30.58 -43.38 17.05
N CYS A 585 -30.23 -44.59 17.52
CA CYS A 585 -29.12 -44.75 18.47
C CYS A 585 -27.80 -44.17 17.93
N THR A 586 -27.49 -44.44 16.66
CA THR A 586 -26.25 -43.90 16.04
C THR A 586 -26.26 -42.38 15.93
N SER A 587 -27.41 -41.82 15.57
CA SER A 587 -27.60 -40.37 15.45
C SER A 587 -27.51 -39.66 16.80
N TYR A 588 -28.15 -40.17 17.84
CA TYR A 588 -28.05 -39.61 19.19
C TYR A 588 -26.65 -39.76 19.78
N ALA A 589 -25.98 -40.88 19.54
CA ALA A 589 -24.60 -41.08 19.97
C ALA A 589 -23.63 -40.09 19.26
N ALA A 590 -23.89 -39.74 18.00
CA ALA A 590 -23.17 -38.70 17.27
C ALA A 590 -23.44 -37.32 17.86
N SER A 591 -24.69 -36.98 18.16
CA SER A 591 -25.03 -35.71 18.85
C SER A 591 -24.28 -35.55 20.18
N LEU A 592 -24.24 -36.62 20.99
CA LEU A 592 -23.52 -36.59 22.28
C LEU A 592 -22.00 -36.46 22.15
N ARG A 593 -21.41 -36.90 21.05
CA ARG A 593 -19.96 -36.68 20.76
C ARG A 593 -19.66 -35.25 20.38
N SER A 594 -20.60 -34.58 19.77
CA SER A 594 -20.46 -33.20 19.27
C SER A 594 -20.78 -32.14 20.33
N ASN A 595 -21.54 -32.49 21.38
CA ASN A 595 -21.92 -31.57 22.45
C ASN A 595 -21.78 -32.28 23.81
N SER A 596 -21.52 -31.50 24.89
CA SER A 596 -21.41 -32.03 26.25
C SER A 596 -22.70 -32.77 26.65
N TRP A 597 -22.52 -33.87 27.34
CA TRP A 597 -23.51 -34.85 27.84
C TRP A 597 -24.72 -34.18 28.51
N LEU A 598 -25.71 -33.78 27.71
CA LEU A 598 -26.97 -33.25 28.24
C LEU A 598 -27.86 -34.42 28.68
N PRO A 599 -28.49 -34.37 29.86
CA PRO A 599 -29.40 -35.44 30.34
C PRO A 599 -30.48 -35.82 29.35
N ASP A 600 -31.07 -34.84 28.64
CA ASP A 600 -32.13 -35.05 27.64
C ASP A 600 -31.63 -35.87 26.43
N ASP A 601 -30.40 -35.65 25.96
CA ASP A 601 -29.83 -36.41 24.84
C ASP A 601 -29.50 -37.84 25.25
N LEU A 602 -29.04 -38.03 26.49
CA LEU A 602 -28.84 -39.37 27.07
C LEU A 602 -30.19 -40.11 27.20
N ILE A 603 -31.27 -39.43 27.60
CA ILE A 603 -32.59 -40.03 27.67
C ILE A 603 -33.08 -40.46 26.27
N ARG A 604 -32.90 -39.64 25.24
CA ARG A 604 -33.23 -39.98 23.87
C ARG A 604 -32.47 -41.22 23.39
N LEU A 605 -31.17 -41.28 23.65
CA LEU A 605 -30.33 -42.43 23.36
C LEU A 605 -30.80 -43.68 24.14
N GLY A 606 -31.11 -43.52 25.44
CA GLY A 606 -31.66 -44.63 26.26
C GLY A 606 -32.99 -45.15 25.76
N LEU A 607 -33.90 -44.28 25.33
CA LEU A 607 -35.19 -44.67 24.73
C LEU A 607 -34.99 -45.40 23.40
N ALA A 608 -34.14 -44.89 22.53
CA ALA A 608 -33.78 -45.52 21.26
C ALA A 608 -33.16 -46.93 21.48
N SER A 609 -32.25 -47.06 22.45
CA SER A 609 -31.64 -48.32 22.82
C SER A 609 -32.67 -49.30 23.37
N LEU A 610 -33.67 -48.83 24.13
CA LEU A 610 -34.76 -49.63 24.63
C LEU A 610 -35.63 -50.17 23.50
N GLN A 611 -35.98 -49.30 22.55
CA GLN A 611 -36.81 -49.68 21.37
C GLN A 611 -36.09 -50.62 20.40
N SER A 612 -34.75 -50.51 20.30
CA SER A 612 -33.92 -51.39 19.49
C SER A 612 -33.60 -52.74 20.19
N GLY A 613 -34.16 -52.98 21.40
CA GLY A 613 -33.95 -54.22 22.15
C GLY A 613 -32.58 -54.33 22.87
N LYS A 614 -31.78 -53.25 22.89
CA LYS A 614 -30.49 -53.19 23.55
C LYS A 614 -30.63 -52.87 25.05
N PHE A 615 -31.29 -53.77 25.79
CA PHE A 615 -31.72 -53.52 27.17
C PHE A 615 -30.60 -53.21 28.14
N ASN A 616 -29.45 -53.85 28.01
CA ASN A 616 -28.31 -53.61 28.88
C ASN A 616 -27.68 -52.20 28.67
N GLU A 617 -27.57 -51.80 27.40
CA GLU A 617 -27.11 -50.46 27.06
C GLU A 617 -28.10 -49.40 27.55
N ALA A 618 -29.41 -49.58 27.28
CA ALA A 618 -30.46 -48.69 27.75
C ALA A 618 -30.42 -48.51 29.28
N ARG A 619 -30.29 -49.60 30.04
CA ARG A 619 -30.18 -49.57 31.51
C ARG A 619 -28.98 -48.76 31.97
N SER A 620 -27.82 -48.99 31.40
CA SER A 620 -26.57 -48.24 31.72
C SER A 620 -26.73 -46.76 31.46
N ILE A 621 -27.33 -46.38 30.33
CA ILE A 621 -27.59 -44.98 29.97
C ILE A 621 -28.56 -44.32 30.96
N PHE A 622 -29.69 -44.96 31.30
CA PHE A 622 -30.63 -44.42 32.28
C PHE A 622 -30.00 -44.30 33.69
N GLN A 623 -29.14 -45.24 34.08
CA GLN A 623 -28.35 -45.13 35.33
C GLN A 623 -27.41 -43.92 35.31
N THR A 624 -26.77 -43.65 34.19
CA THR A 624 -25.96 -42.45 34.00
C THR A 624 -26.78 -41.19 34.15
N VAL A 625 -27.98 -41.15 33.57
CA VAL A 625 -28.91 -40.00 33.73
C VAL A 625 -29.29 -39.83 35.20
N LEU A 626 -29.59 -40.90 35.93
CA LEU A 626 -29.94 -40.83 37.35
C LEU A 626 -28.77 -40.46 38.25
N ALA A 627 -27.55 -40.75 37.83
CA ALA A 627 -26.32 -40.26 38.53
C ALA A 627 -26.16 -38.73 38.39
N ILE A 628 -26.58 -38.16 37.23
CA ILE A 628 -26.51 -36.70 36.96
C ILE A 628 -27.73 -35.99 37.58
N GLN A 629 -28.94 -36.60 37.42
CA GLN A 629 -30.22 -36.07 37.92
C GLN A 629 -30.96 -37.15 38.70
N PRO A 630 -30.72 -37.27 39.98
CA PRO A 630 -31.45 -38.26 40.82
C PRO A 630 -32.97 -37.99 40.82
N GLY A 631 -33.73 -39.00 40.47
CA GLY A 631 -35.21 -38.92 40.43
C GLY A 631 -35.80 -38.54 39.08
N HIS A 632 -35.01 -38.47 37.98
CA HIS A 632 -35.53 -38.16 36.66
C HIS A 632 -36.63 -39.16 36.21
N PRO A 633 -37.90 -38.71 35.97
CA PRO A 633 -39.03 -39.63 35.84
C PRO A 633 -38.94 -40.55 34.64
N THR A 634 -38.43 -40.10 33.50
CA THR A 634 -38.30 -40.92 32.30
C THR A 634 -37.19 -41.97 32.45
N ALA A 635 -36.10 -41.61 33.12
CA ALA A 635 -35.02 -42.56 33.36
C ALA A 635 -35.43 -43.69 34.35
N LEU A 636 -36.18 -43.35 35.40
CA LEU A 636 -36.76 -44.35 36.32
C LEU A 636 -37.68 -45.32 35.60
N LYS A 637 -38.63 -44.81 34.80
CA LYS A 637 -39.54 -45.65 33.96
C LYS A 637 -38.77 -46.46 32.91
N GLY A 638 -37.69 -45.90 32.38
CA GLY A 638 -36.81 -46.61 31.46
C GLY A 638 -36.13 -47.83 32.08
N ILE A 639 -35.60 -47.70 33.30
CA ILE A 639 -34.99 -48.82 34.04
C ILE A 639 -36.02 -49.91 34.35
N GLU A 640 -37.25 -49.54 34.76
CA GLU A 640 -38.34 -50.52 35.03
C GLU A 640 -38.69 -51.35 33.80
N ARG A 641 -38.58 -50.77 32.59
CA ARG A 641 -38.88 -51.42 31.31
C ARG A 641 -37.75 -52.31 30.80
N THR A 642 -36.55 -52.23 31.38
CA THR A 642 -35.45 -53.07 30.99
C THR A 642 -35.50 -54.40 31.78
N PRO A 643 -35.60 -55.57 31.13
CA PRO A 643 -35.58 -56.84 31.86
C PRO A 643 -34.31 -56.99 32.70
N VAL A 644 -34.48 -57.51 33.91
CA VAL A 644 -33.33 -57.90 34.76
C VAL A 644 -32.85 -59.22 34.20
N SER A 645 -31.69 -59.23 33.53
CA SER A 645 -31.03 -60.43 33.08
C SER A 645 -30.42 -61.21 34.25
#